data_fc00d722072ccb14a492f4084337b24b
#
_entry.id   fc00d722072ccb14a492f4084337b24b
#
_cell.length_a   1.000
_cell.length_b   1.000
_cell.length_c   1.000
_cell.angle_alpha   90.00
_cell.angle_beta   90.00
_cell.angle_gamma   90.00
#
_symmetry.space_group_name_H-M   'P 1'
#
loop_
_entity.id
_entity.type
_entity.pdbx_description
1 polymer ?
#
loop_
_entity_poly.entity_id
_entity_poly.type
_entity_poly.pdbx_seq_one_letter_code
_entity_poly.pdbx_strand_id
1 'polypeptide(L)'
;MTVKIGLDIGSTTIKAVVLDIENRVIFKEYFRHLSKINEAAIDILSRICDRFKVGFLAISGSAGMGLANTLNIKFVQEVFATKMALDGLDLYKTDKKNKVDENKNDMPKCDGGCGCDHNQSDSGSKIEPDVAIELGGEDAKILFLKGGLEVRMNGTCAGGTGSFIDQMASLLGIDIDKIDEYAKQAQKIYPIASRCGVFAKTDIQPLVNQGAKIQDLAKSILYAIVDQTIGGLAQGRKIEGNIVYLGGPLTFIPSLSACFDEILSLKGFVPDNSLYFVATGAALAGQNLCKIDDLIEKIKEKSNPVTYNTLAPLFKNETEYADFKQRHEKKHIQMQDLGEFLSDRRNQGVFLGVDSGSTTIKMVLIDKNGTLLHQQYSLNKGNPVDNVKNYLENLFLSHPSIKILGGCATGYGEELIAKAFNLNCGIVETAAHFLAAKQILPDVDFIVDIGGQDMKCLKIKNGAIDDIFLNEACSSGCGSFLQTFAFALGVDMHKFNDLAQNSDAPVDLGSRCTVFMNSSIKQAQKDGTSVQNIAAGLCYSVVKNALYKVIRTTDAGALGKNIVVQGGTFLSDAVLRAFEIEMNLTVTRPNIAGLMGAYGAALYALKYTKNISFDTDSIPIITQIDLKKFFYNSQNLTCGKCPNKCQIVKIEFSNNQKYLTGNKCSLIDEGQTDKAHKQLLKELNIFEYKLNRLSKYFYNQKNSNPNAKNGKIGLPFQLNMYEMIPFWHKFLSALDFDVVLSPVSDLATFRKGQADIPSDTVCFPAKLVHGHIKTLTDQFKVPVIFYPCLSYNINQDISNNHFNCPVVAYYPQVIGISNPNALFLQPFVDPNDKKSFCKTIEGELFKLKTDIKLPQIKRAFDLGMEELNGYLSDLKQKGEEIIKKARQNKIDIVMLVGRPYHADPEVNKGIPKLISGLGKAVVSEECVPLKKIETGVLNQWTYHARLYNAADFVTRNDDINLVQMVSFGCGLDAVTTDEVRAILEKSKKLYTQLKIDEITNLGAVKIRIKSLFAALDGKITAAD
;
A
#
# COMPACT_ATOMS: atom_id res chain seq x y z
N MET A 1 48.46 22.99 -8.83
CA MET A 1 47.55 22.68 -9.96
C MET A 1 46.18 23.23 -9.61
N THR A 2 45.61 24.09 -10.42
CA THR A 2 44.25 24.60 -10.21
C THR A 2 43.28 23.58 -10.75
N VAL A 3 42.30 23.17 -9.92
CA VAL A 3 41.34 22.12 -10.21
C VAL A 3 39.91 22.66 -10.13
N LYS A 4 38.94 21.92 -10.70
CA LYS A 4 37.50 22.19 -10.54
C LYS A 4 36.91 21.14 -9.60
N ILE A 5 36.21 21.60 -8.57
CA ILE A 5 35.70 20.76 -7.50
C ILE A 5 34.18 20.86 -7.49
N GLY A 6 33.49 19.74 -7.53
CA GLY A 6 32.05 19.67 -7.38
C GLY A 6 31.68 18.81 -6.21
N LEU A 7 30.84 19.34 -5.33
CA LEU A 7 30.21 18.57 -4.24
C LEU A 7 28.73 18.41 -4.53
N ASP A 8 28.26 17.19 -4.51
CA ASP A 8 26.83 16.86 -4.51
C ASP A 8 26.45 16.36 -3.11
N ILE A 9 25.75 17.19 -2.36
CA ILE A 9 25.29 16.88 -1.01
C ILE A 9 23.79 16.57 -1.09
N GLY A 10 23.49 15.32 -1.38
CA GLY A 10 22.13 14.82 -1.41
C GLY A 10 21.55 14.64 -0.01
N SER A 11 20.35 14.07 0.04
CA SER A 11 19.63 13.83 1.31
C SER A 11 20.26 12.75 2.20
N THR A 12 20.96 11.80 1.61
CA THR A 12 21.55 10.64 2.33
C THR A 12 23.04 10.50 2.12
N THR A 13 23.57 11.10 1.06
CA THR A 13 24.95 10.86 0.58
C THR A 13 25.63 12.15 0.20
N ILE A 14 26.96 12.17 0.32
CA ILE A 14 27.83 13.19 -0.23
C ILE A 14 28.72 12.56 -1.31
N LYS A 15 28.88 13.29 -2.42
CA LYS A 15 29.77 12.90 -3.52
C LYS A 15 30.67 14.07 -3.87
N ALA A 16 31.90 13.79 -4.13
CA ALA A 16 32.84 14.79 -4.60
C ALA A 16 33.47 14.32 -5.90
N VAL A 17 33.68 15.28 -6.79
CA VAL A 17 34.44 15.08 -8.02
C VAL A 17 35.44 16.22 -8.16
N VAL A 18 36.66 15.87 -8.50
CA VAL A 18 37.68 16.86 -8.88
C VAL A 18 38.08 16.64 -10.35
N LEU A 19 37.99 17.69 -11.14
CA LEU A 19 38.35 17.69 -12.54
C LEU A 19 39.63 18.48 -12.75
N ASP A 20 40.46 18.05 -13.69
CA ASP A 20 41.56 18.82 -14.20
C ASP A 20 41.07 19.95 -15.16
N ILE A 21 42.00 20.70 -15.74
CA ILE A 21 41.68 21.80 -16.69
C ILE A 21 41.07 21.29 -17.99
N GLU A 22 41.29 20.01 -18.35
CA GLU A 22 40.74 19.35 -19.53
C GLU A 22 39.40 18.62 -19.22
N ASN A 23 38.84 18.85 -18.02
CA ASN A 23 37.61 18.24 -17.53
C ASN A 23 37.68 16.71 -17.31
N ARG A 24 38.85 16.13 -17.15
CA ARG A 24 39.02 14.71 -16.81
C ARG A 24 38.91 14.55 -15.30
N VAL A 25 38.20 13.48 -14.87
CA VAL A 25 38.04 13.15 -13.45
C VAL A 25 39.38 12.64 -12.89
N ILE A 26 39.96 13.39 -11.96
CA ILE A 26 41.23 13.05 -11.28
C ILE A 26 41.08 12.65 -9.82
N PHE A 27 39.85 12.82 -9.26
CA PHE A 27 39.48 12.38 -7.93
C PHE A 27 37.96 12.25 -7.89
N LYS A 28 37.46 11.20 -7.22
CA LYS A 28 36.05 11.01 -6.94
C LYS A 28 35.88 10.23 -5.64
N GLU A 29 34.89 10.62 -4.83
CA GLU A 29 34.51 9.92 -3.61
C GLU A 29 33.00 9.96 -3.37
N TYR A 30 32.50 8.94 -2.67
CA TYR A 30 31.10 8.73 -2.35
C TYR A 30 30.98 8.09 -0.97
N PHE A 31 30.18 8.66 -0.07
CA PHE A 31 29.78 8.02 1.18
C PHE A 31 28.48 8.56 1.76
N ARG A 32 27.90 7.82 2.70
CA ARG A 32 26.68 8.21 3.42
C ARG A 32 27.05 9.13 4.57
N HIS A 33 26.39 10.30 4.68
CA HIS A 33 26.66 11.27 5.74
C HIS A 33 25.83 11.05 7.03
N LEU A 34 24.86 10.13 7.03
CA LEU A 34 24.02 9.80 8.19
C LEU A 34 23.49 11.04 8.93
N SER A 35 23.03 12.04 8.19
CA SER A 35 22.55 13.35 8.66
C SER A 35 23.62 14.27 9.28
N LYS A 36 24.91 13.89 9.31
CA LYS A 36 26.04 14.66 9.80
C LYS A 36 26.71 15.40 8.64
N ILE A 37 25.97 16.32 8.02
CA ILE A 37 26.37 16.98 6.77
C ILE A 37 27.67 17.74 6.93
N ASN A 38 27.82 18.56 8.01
CA ASN A 38 29.02 19.36 8.24
C ASN A 38 30.25 18.51 8.50
N GLU A 39 30.13 17.45 9.31
CA GLU A 39 31.22 16.51 9.59
C GLU A 39 31.66 15.81 8.29
N ALA A 40 30.71 15.34 7.49
CA ALA A 40 30.98 14.70 6.21
C ALA A 40 31.61 15.64 5.18
N ALA A 41 31.17 16.91 5.15
CA ALA A 41 31.76 17.93 4.28
C ALA A 41 33.18 18.26 4.70
N ILE A 42 33.47 18.35 6.00
CA ILE A 42 34.84 18.58 6.52
C ILE A 42 35.74 17.40 6.13
N ASP A 43 35.28 16.16 6.32
CA ASP A 43 36.06 14.95 5.99
C ASP A 43 36.41 14.91 4.50
N ILE A 44 35.44 15.11 3.61
CA ILE A 44 35.68 15.03 2.16
C ILE A 44 36.55 16.19 1.67
N LEU A 45 36.34 17.42 2.20
CA LEU A 45 37.18 18.56 1.87
C LEU A 45 38.61 18.40 2.40
N SER A 46 38.81 17.79 3.56
CA SER A 46 40.13 17.45 4.09
C SER A 46 40.88 16.50 3.16
N ARG A 47 40.24 15.42 2.71
CA ARG A 47 40.84 14.49 1.76
C ARG A 47 41.18 15.12 0.41
N ILE A 48 40.36 16.07 -0.05
CA ILE A 48 40.65 16.83 -1.25
C ILE A 48 41.81 17.77 -0.98
N CYS A 49 41.87 18.44 0.20
CA CYS A 49 42.92 19.38 0.59
C CYS A 49 44.28 18.70 0.70
N ASP A 50 44.36 17.43 1.07
CA ASP A 50 45.62 16.69 1.09
C ASP A 50 46.31 16.61 -0.29
N ARG A 51 45.53 16.70 -1.37
CA ARG A 51 46.02 16.61 -2.75
C ARG A 51 46.00 17.94 -3.50
N PHE A 52 44.98 18.78 -3.22
CA PHE A 52 44.73 20.02 -3.95
C PHE A 52 44.38 21.14 -2.98
N LYS A 53 45.27 22.17 -2.89
CA LYS A 53 45.10 23.29 -1.93
C LYS A 53 44.16 24.41 -2.41
N VAL A 54 43.99 24.55 -3.72
CA VAL A 54 43.17 25.60 -4.34
C VAL A 54 42.39 25.06 -5.51
N GLY A 55 41.11 25.40 -5.58
CA GLY A 55 40.21 24.94 -6.66
C GLY A 55 39.01 25.84 -6.88
N PHE A 56 38.41 25.74 -8.06
CA PHE A 56 37.07 26.28 -8.33
C PHE A 56 36.01 25.37 -7.77
N LEU A 57 35.31 25.79 -6.71
CA LEU A 57 34.33 24.98 -6.03
C LEU A 57 32.91 25.39 -6.38
N ALA A 58 32.04 24.44 -6.63
CA ALA A 58 30.58 24.60 -6.58
C ALA A 58 29.92 23.45 -5.82
N ILE A 59 28.78 23.74 -5.24
CA ILE A 59 28.00 22.79 -4.43
C ILE A 59 26.65 22.58 -5.09
N SER A 60 26.20 21.33 -5.11
CA SER A 60 24.86 20.89 -5.56
C SER A 60 24.24 19.98 -4.51
N GLY A 61 23.05 19.49 -4.79
CA GLY A 61 22.34 18.54 -3.94
C GLY A 61 21.35 19.18 -2.99
N SER A 62 20.30 18.44 -2.67
CA SER A 62 19.16 18.94 -1.89
C SER A 62 19.54 19.44 -0.48
N ALA A 63 20.61 18.90 0.11
CA ALA A 63 21.13 19.33 1.41
C ALA A 63 22.33 20.32 1.31
N GLY A 64 22.82 20.58 0.10
CA GLY A 64 23.99 21.41 -0.12
C GLY A 64 23.78 22.92 -0.04
N MET A 65 22.53 23.41 -0.20
CA MET A 65 22.23 24.83 -0.26
C MET A 65 22.63 25.59 1.02
N GLY A 66 22.35 25.01 2.19
CA GLY A 66 22.75 25.63 3.48
C GLY A 66 24.25 25.76 3.61
N LEU A 67 25.01 24.76 3.23
CA LEU A 67 26.48 24.81 3.24
C LEU A 67 27.05 25.80 2.20
N ALA A 68 26.46 25.81 1.00
CA ALA A 68 26.86 26.77 -0.05
C ALA A 68 26.69 28.24 0.41
N ASN A 69 25.57 28.53 1.07
CA ASN A 69 25.32 29.87 1.64
C ASN A 69 26.30 30.21 2.78
N THR A 70 26.57 29.25 3.67
CA THR A 70 27.52 29.42 4.78
C THR A 70 28.92 29.72 4.28
N LEU A 71 29.34 29.07 3.22
CA LEU A 71 30.66 29.19 2.62
C LEU A 71 30.75 30.32 1.59
N ASN A 72 29.62 30.92 1.22
CA ASN A 72 29.50 31.87 0.12
C ASN A 72 30.05 31.30 -1.21
N ILE A 73 29.68 30.08 -1.51
CA ILE A 73 30.04 29.31 -2.70
C ILE A 73 28.82 29.19 -3.62
N LYS A 74 29.09 29.13 -4.93
CA LYS A 74 28.04 28.95 -5.93
C LYS A 74 27.26 27.63 -5.69
N PHE A 75 25.94 27.76 -5.51
CA PHE A 75 25.03 26.62 -5.53
C PHE A 75 24.53 26.38 -6.95
N VAL A 76 24.56 25.15 -7.39
CA VAL A 76 24.04 24.69 -8.70
C VAL A 76 22.88 23.73 -8.48
N GLN A 77 21.73 24.03 -9.06
CA GLN A 77 20.61 23.07 -8.98
C GLN A 77 20.97 21.75 -9.63
N GLU A 78 20.57 20.63 -9.02
CA GLU A 78 20.91 19.27 -9.46
C GLU A 78 20.58 19.02 -10.93
N VAL A 79 19.41 19.47 -11.39
CA VAL A 79 18.97 19.31 -12.78
C VAL A 79 19.93 20.00 -13.77
N PHE A 80 20.35 21.22 -13.45
CA PHE A 80 21.34 21.94 -14.27
C PHE A 80 22.71 21.28 -14.21
N ALA A 81 23.12 20.80 -13.04
CA ALA A 81 24.35 20.05 -12.89
C ALA A 81 24.32 18.75 -13.72
N THR A 82 23.24 17.96 -13.65
CA THR A 82 23.08 16.77 -14.49
C THR A 82 23.13 17.11 -15.97
N LYS A 83 22.45 18.19 -16.41
CA LYS A 83 22.48 18.63 -17.82
C LYS A 83 23.88 19.04 -18.25
N MET A 84 24.60 19.82 -17.43
CA MET A 84 25.98 20.22 -17.72
C MET A 84 26.93 19.03 -17.85
N ALA A 85 26.75 18.00 -17.03
CA ALA A 85 27.52 16.77 -17.13
C ALA A 85 27.20 15.99 -18.42
N LEU A 86 25.91 15.91 -18.78
CA LEU A 86 25.47 15.25 -20.02
C LEU A 86 25.99 15.95 -21.26
N ASP A 87 26.05 17.29 -21.26
CA ASP A 87 26.57 18.09 -22.38
C ASP A 87 28.11 18.12 -22.44
N GLY A 88 28.75 18.07 -21.26
CA GLY A 88 30.20 18.22 -21.13
C GLY A 88 31.01 16.95 -21.19
N LEU A 89 30.36 15.79 -21.15
CA LEU A 89 30.99 14.47 -21.19
C LEU A 89 30.65 13.75 -22.49
N ASP A 90 31.66 13.14 -23.13
CA ASP A 90 31.44 12.23 -24.24
C ASP A 90 30.90 10.90 -23.74
N LEU A 91 29.68 10.54 -24.13
CA LEU A 91 29.03 9.29 -23.75
C LEU A 91 29.23 8.25 -24.84
N TYR A 92 29.90 7.14 -24.50
CA TYR A 92 30.14 6.04 -25.42
C TYR A 92 29.44 4.78 -24.96
N LYS A 93 28.85 4.02 -25.88
CA LYS A 93 28.26 2.71 -25.61
C LYS A 93 29.37 1.67 -25.62
N THR A 94 29.79 1.19 -24.49
CA THR A 94 30.74 0.08 -24.37
C THR A 94 30.00 -1.24 -24.43
N ASP A 95 30.19 -2.05 -25.49
CA ASP A 95 29.74 -3.44 -25.55
C ASP A 95 30.63 -4.31 -24.65
N LYS A 96 30.44 -4.23 -23.33
CA LYS A 96 31.09 -5.19 -22.42
C LYS A 96 30.42 -6.54 -22.53
N LYS A 97 31.00 -7.45 -23.37
CA LYS A 97 30.77 -8.89 -23.22
C LYS A 97 31.30 -9.31 -21.86
N ASN A 98 30.42 -9.76 -20.98
CA ASN A 98 30.75 -10.31 -19.65
C ASN A 98 31.82 -11.40 -19.76
N LYS A 99 33.05 -11.11 -19.33
CA LYS A 99 33.95 -12.13 -18.78
C LYS A 99 33.88 -12.00 -17.27
N VAL A 100 33.17 -12.93 -16.66
CA VAL A 100 33.27 -13.21 -15.24
C VAL A 100 34.60 -13.94 -15.05
N ASP A 101 35.61 -13.30 -14.51
CA ASP A 101 36.75 -13.95 -13.88
C ASP A 101 36.47 -14.04 -12.38
N GLU A 102 36.19 -15.26 -11.96
CA GLU A 102 36.25 -15.66 -10.55
C GLU A 102 37.72 -15.70 -10.12
N ASN A 103 37.98 -15.11 -8.97
CA ASN A 103 39.16 -15.11 -8.12
C ASN A 103 39.99 -13.82 -8.11
N LYS A 104 39.82 -13.06 -7.01
CA LYS A 104 40.87 -12.86 -6.00
C LYS A 104 40.52 -11.73 -5.02
N ASN A 105 40.42 -12.08 -3.76
CA ASN A 105 40.81 -11.22 -2.65
C ASN A 105 42.28 -10.84 -2.87
N ASP A 106 42.52 -9.53 -3.03
CA ASP A 106 43.75 -8.91 -2.57
C ASP A 106 43.71 -7.40 -2.95
N MET A 107 43.84 -6.56 -1.98
CA MET A 107 44.15 -5.13 -2.17
C MET A 107 45.61 -5.01 -2.66
N PRO A 108 45.90 -4.26 -3.72
CA PRO A 108 47.27 -3.86 -3.98
C PRO A 108 47.54 -2.47 -3.37
N LYS A 109 48.54 -2.41 -2.52
CA LYS A 109 49.30 -1.20 -2.21
C LYS A 109 50.00 -0.75 -3.51
N CYS A 110 49.84 0.50 -3.90
CA CYS A 110 50.58 1.09 -5.00
C CYS A 110 51.79 1.83 -4.44
N ASP A 111 52.96 1.20 -4.61
CA ASP A 111 54.23 1.92 -4.64
C ASP A 111 54.64 2.16 -6.10
N GLY A 112 54.98 3.40 -6.40
CA GLY A 112 55.95 3.89 -7.36
C GLY A 112 55.93 3.43 -8.80
N GLY A 113 55.55 4.35 -9.72
CA GLY A 113 56.17 4.62 -10.99
C GLY A 113 56.10 3.50 -12.06
N CYS A 114 55.24 3.66 -13.04
CA CYS A 114 55.48 3.21 -14.41
C CYS A 114 54.49 3.90 -15.36
N GLY A 115 55.02 4.50 -16.43
CA GLY A 115 54.27 5.03 -17.56
C GLY A 115 53.60 3.91 -18.31
N CYS A 116 52.29 4.06 -18.50
CA CYS A 116 51.53 3.23 -19.48
C CYS A 116 50.86 4.19 -20.47
N ASP A 117 51.30 4.14 -21.68
CA ASP A 117 50.64 4.68 -22.86
C ASP A 117 49.24 4.09 -22.97
N HIS A 118 48.21 4.86 -22.76
CA HIS A 118 46.84 4.56 -23.07
C HIS A 118 46.40 5.24 -24.38
N ASN A 119 46.88 4.76 -25.50
CA ASN A 119 46.25 4.88 -26.80
C ASN A 119 45.57 3.56 -27.15
N GLN A 120 44.38 3.33 -26.59
CA GLN A 120 43.41 2.41 -27.17
C GLN A 120 42.17 3.20 -27.52
N SER A 121 41.99 3.44 -28.82
CA SER A 121 40.78 3.96 -29.39
C SER A 121 39.63 2.98 -29.14
N ASP A 122 38.83 3.25 -28.10
CA ASP A 122 37.54 2.57 -27.89
C ASP A 122 36.63 2.95 -29.06
N SER A 123 36.31 2.00 -29.93
CA SER A 123 35.41 2.15 -31.05
C SER A 123 33.93 2.09 -30.65
N GLY A 124 33.55 2.80 -29.59
CA GLY A 124 32.16 3.02 -29.20
C GLY A 124 31.54 4.18 -29.99
N SER A 125 30.33 4.02 -30.51
CA SER A 125 29.59 5.15 -31.09
C SER A 125 29.21 6.16 -30.02
N LYS A 126 29.53 7.44 -30.23
CA LYS A 126 29.09 8.55 -29.39
C LYS A 126 27.56 8.59 -29.42
N ILE A 127 26.92 8.68 -28.24
CA ILE A 127 25.48 8.71 -28.09
C ILE A 127 25.07 10.07 -27.55
N GLU A 128 24.10 10.68 -28.21
CA GLU A 128 23.34 11.81 -27.65
C GLU A 128 22.10 11.25 -26.96
N PRO A 129 21.93 11.46 -25.64
CA PRO A 129 20.76 11.01 -24.93
C PRO A 129 19.52 11.84 -25.27
N ASP A 130 18.40 11.17 -25.57
CA ASP A 130 17.08 11.78 -25.72
C ASP A 130 16.38 11.94 -24.38
N VAL A 131 16.60 10.98 -23.46
CA VAL A 131 16.02 10.94 -22.13
C VAL A 131 17.05 10.49 -21.10
N ALA A 132 17.11 11.17 -19.95
CA ALA A 132 17.85 10.68 -18.79
C ALA A 132 16.87 10.34 -17.65
N ILE A 133 17.00 9.13 -17.09
CA ILE A 133 16.26 8.71 -15.90
C ILE A 133 17.26 8.65 -14.76
N GLU A 134 17.05 9.48 -13.75
CA GLU A 134 17.91 9.58 -12.57
C GLU A 134 17.15 9.15 -11.33
N LEU A 135 17.65 8.14 -10.62
CA LEU A 135 17.15 7.71 -9.34
C LEU A 135 18.18 8.01 -8.25
N GLY A 136 17.83 8.95 -7.39
CA GLY A 136 18.63 9.34 -6.23
C GLY A 136 18.30 8.53 -4.98
N GLY A 137 18.84 8.96 -3.84
CA GLY A 137 18.50 8.39 -2.53
C GLY A 137 17.04 8.59 -2.15
N GLU A 138 16.46 9.75 -2.49
CA GLU A 138 15.08 10.10 -2.15
C GLU A 138 14.33 10.82 -3.27
N ASP A 139 14.97 11.14 -4.36
CA ASP A 139 14.39 11.79 -5.53
C ASP A 139 14.54 10.92 -6.77
N ALA A 140 13.53 10.98 -7.60
CA ALA A 140 13.50 10.40 -8.94
C ALA A 140 13.23 11.52 -9.95
N LYS A 141 13.95 11.53 -11.06
CA LYS A 141 13.84 12.54 -12.12
C LYS A 141 13.82 11.89 -13.49
N ILE A 142 13.02 12.45 -14.39
CA ILE A 142 13.10 12.18 -15.83
C ILE A 142 13.39 13.48 -16.53
N LEU A 143 14.50 13.53 -17.24
CA LEU A 143 14.91 14.68 -18.05
C LEU A 143 14.65 14.30 -19.51
N PHE A 144 13.76 15.03 -20.16
CA PHE A 144 13.58 14.96 -21.60
C PHE A 144 14.47 16.00 -22.26
N LEU A 145 15.40 15.56 -23.09
CA LEU A 145 16.49 16.40 -23.62
C LEU A 145 16.19 16.81 -25.07
N LYS A 146 15.41 16.06 -25.80
CA LYS A 146 15.03 16.29 -27.18
C LYS A 146 13.97 17.38 -27.30
N GLY A 147 14.27 18.43 -28.06
CA GLY A 147 13.35 19.57 -28.26
C GLY A 147 13.34 20.61 -27.14
N GLY A 148 14.37 20.59 -26.28
CA GLY A 148 14.51 21.46 -25.10
C GLY A 148 14.50 20.66 -23.82
N LEU A 149 15.07 21.24 -22.76
CA LEU A 149 15.09 20.60 -21.45
C LEU A 149 13.72 20.68 -20.77
N GLU A 150 13.05 19.56 -20.64
CA GLU A 150 11.88 19.41 -19.76
C GLU A 150 12.24 18.43 -18.63
N VAL A 151 11.98 18.84 -17.41
CA VAL A 151 12.29 18.06 -16.22
C VAL A 151 11.04 17.70 -15.46
N ARG A 152 10.91 16.44 -15.13
CA ARG A 152 9.87 15.93 -14.25
C ARG A 152 10.50 15.21 -13.09
N MET A 153 10.13 15.61 -11.89
CA MET A 153 10.67 15.03 -10.67
C MET A 153 9.56 14.80 -9.64
N ASN A 154 9.75 13.81 -8.78
CA ASN A 154 8.86 13.59 -7.67
C ASN A 154 9.02 14.74 -6.65
N GLY A 155 7.93 15.46 -6.37
CA GLY A 155 7.98 16.63 -5.50
C GLY A 155 8.13 16.30 -4.01
N THR A 156 7.58 15.19 -3.54
CA THR A 156 7.43 14.93 -2.10
C THR A 156 7.48 13.47 -1.68
N CYS A 157 7.47 12.53 -2.62
CA CYS A 157 7.40 11.10 -2.32
C CYS A 157 8.72 10.40 -2.65
N ALA A 158 9.38 9.82 -1.64
CA ALA A 158 10.57 8.99 -1.84
C ALA A 158 10.29 7.59 -2.44
N GLY A 159 9.05 7.33 -2.84
CA GLY A 159 8.71 6.11 -3.56
C GLY A 159 9.43 6.06 -4.92
N GLY A 160 9.96 4.90 -5.26
CA GLY A 160 10.76 4.75 -6.48
C GLY A 160 12.22 5.16 -6.34
N THR A 161 12.72 5.37 -5.14
CA THR A 161 14.07 5.87 -4.87
C THR A 161 14.92 4.88 -4.05
N GLY A 162 16.19 5.19 -3.86
CA GLY A 162 17.11 4.34 -3.09
C GLY A 162 16.66 4.07 -1.66
N SER A 163 16.13 5.08 -0.96
CA SER A 163 15.64 4.89 0.40
C SER A 163 14.41 3.97 0.47
N PHE A 164 13.61 3.93 -0.57
CA PHE A 164 12.54 2.93 -0.68
C PHE A 164 13.10 1.52 -0.82
N ILE A 165 14.14 1.34 -1.64
CA ILE A 165 14.80 0.05 -1.82
C ILE A 165 15.41 -0.42 -0.49
N ASP A 166 16.11 0.46 0.23
CA ASP A 166 16.67 0.18 1.56
C ASP A 166 15.58 -0.31 2.54
N GLN A 167 14.42 0.36 2.56
CA GLN A 167 13.30 -0.02 3.42
C GLN A 167 12.71 -1.38 3.04
N MET A 168 12.61 -1.69 1.75
CA MET A 168 12.08 -2.97 1.28
C MET A 168 13.06 -4.12 1.50
N ALA A 169 14.35 -3.90 1.33
CA ALA A 169 15.37 -4.89 1.68
C ALA A 169 15.33 -5.23 3.17
N SER A 170 15.23 -4.21 4.03
CA SER A 170 15.04 -4.39 5.48
C SER A 170 13.76 -5.16 5.82
N LEU A 171 12.65 -4.89 5.12
CA LEU A 171 11.38 -5.61 5.28
C LEU A 171 11.51 -7.10 4.93
N LEU A 172 12.27 -7.41 3.88
CA LEU A 172 12.56 -8.78 3.47
C LEU A 172 13.62 -9.47 4.34
N GLY A 173 14.29 -8.73 5.22
CA GLY A 173 15.39 -9.24 6.05
C GLY A 173 16.65 -9.58 5.27
N ILE A 174 16.91 -8.86 4.16
CA ILE A 174 18.10 -9.05 3.31
C ILE A 174 18.96 -7.79 3.30
N ASP A 175 20.25 -7.96 3.10
CA ASP A 175 21.16 -6.85 2.86
C ASP A 175 20.86 -6.22 1.50
N ILE A 176 20.92 -4.89 1.41
CA ILE A 176 20.63 -4.14 0.19
C ILE A 176 21.51 -4.61 -0.99
N ASP A 177 22.76 -4.91 -0.73
CA ASP A 177 23.72 -5.33 -1.74
C ASP A 177 23.35 -6.69 -2.39
N LYS A 178 22.49 -7.48 -1.73
CA LYS A 178 22.02 -8.77 -2.25
C LYS A 178 20.71 -8.69 -3.03
N ILE A 179 20.02 -7.55 -3.05
CA ILE A 179 18.71 -7.44 -3.68
C ILE A 179 18.76 -7.77 -5.18
N ASP A 180 19.83 -7.38 -5.86
CA ASP A 180 20.06 -7.66 -7.28
C ASP A 180 20.24 -9.16 -7.55
N GLU A 181 20.98 -9.84 -6.68
CA GLU A 181 21.20 -11.29 -6.77
C GLU A 181 19.89 -12.06 -6.59
N TYR A 182 19.08 -11.69 -5.59
CA TYR A 182 17.75 -12.29 -5.40
C TYR A 182 16.83 -12.00 -6.58
N ALA A 183 16.80 -10.78 -7.08
CA ALA A 183 15.94 -10.40 -8.19
C ALA A 183 16.25 -11.17 -9.49
N LYS A 184 17.52 -11.48 -9.75
CA LYS A 184 17.95 -12.32 -10.91
C LYS A 184 17.42 -13.75 -10.84
N GLN A 185 17.16 -14.28 -9.64
CA GLN A 185 16.68 -15.65 -9.44
C GLN A 185 15.14 -15.74 -9.43
N ALA A 186 14.44 -14.64 -9.62
CA ALA A 186 13.00 -14.58 -9.57
C ALA A 186 12.35 -15.36 -10.72
N GLN A 187 11.31 -16.10 -10.40
CA GLN A 187 10.49 -16.87 -11.35
C GLN A 187 9.12 -16.23 -11.58
N LYS A 188 8.74 -15.26 -10.72
CA LYS A 188 7.41 -14.69 -10.68
C LYS A 188 7.45 -13.22 -10.24
N ILE A 189 6.48 -12.44 -10.72
CA ILE A 189 6.30 -11.04 -10.33
C ILE A 189 4.91 -10.92 -9.69
N TYR A 190 4.89 -10.46 -8.44
CA TYR A 190 3.67 -10.12 -7.74
C TYR A 190 3.28 -8.67 -8.03
N PRO A 191 1.98 -8.36 -8.18
CA PRO A 191 1.53 -6.99 -8.24
C PRO A 191 1.74 -6.32 -6.89
N ILE A 192 2.49 -5.22 -6.88
CA ILE A 192 2.76 -4.38 -5.71
C ILE A 192 2.35 -2.97 -6.08
N ALA A 193 1.73 -2.24 -5.14
CA ALA A 193 1.30 -0.86 -5.37
C ALA A 193 2.49 0.04 -5.74
N SER A 194 2.36 0.70 -6.87
CA SER A 194 3.37 1.59 -7.43
C SER A 194 3.13 3.07 -7.08
N ARG A 195 2.33 3.36 -6.03
CA ARG A 195 1.94 4.73 -5.68
C ARG A 195 2.84 5.37 -4.63
N CYS A 196 3.15 4.67 -3.56
CA CYS A 196 4.15 5.11 -2.58
C CYS A 196 4.68 3.92 -1.77
N GLY A 197 5.86 4.11 -1.12
CA GLY A 197 6.52 3.08 -0.34
C GLY A 197 5.69 2.48 0.80
N VAL A 198 4.75 3.24 1.35
CA VAL A 198 3.86 2.76 2.41
C VAL A 198 2.85 1.75 1.87
N PHE A 199 2.23 2.04 0.73
CA PHE A 199 1.31 1.09 0.09
C PHE A 199 2.04 -0.17 -0.38
N ALA A 200 3.21 -0.01 -1.00
CA ALA A 200 4.03 -1.15 -1.41
C ALA A 200 4.36 -2.06 -0.22
N LYS A 201 4.72 -1.49 0.92
CA LYS A 201 4.98 -2.23 2.16
C LYS A 201 3.75 -3.00 2.64
N THR A 202 2.57 -2.38 2.57
CA THR A 202 1.29 -3.01 2.95
C THR A 202 0.95 -4.21 2.04
N ASP A 203 1.37 -4.19 0.79
CA ASP A 203 1.16 -5.31 -0.14
C ASP A 203 2.20 -6.42 0.02
N ILE A 204 3.47 -6.06 0.23
CA ILE A 204 4.58 -7.01 0.36
C ILE A 204 4.43 -7.85 1.63
N GLN A 205 4.06 -7.22 2.74
CA GLN A 205 4.03 -7.88 4.04
C GLN A 205 3.09 -9.10 4.09
N PRO A 206 1.85 -9.04 3.59
CA PRO A 206 1.01 -10.23 3.49
C PRO A 206 1.60 -11.32 2.60
N LEU A 207 2.28 -10.96 1.51
CA LEU A 207 2.92 -11.92 0.62
C LEU A 207 4.07 -12.65 1.33
N VAL A 208 4.88 -11.93 2.11
CA VAL A 208 5.91 -12.51 2.97
C VAL A 208 5.29 -13.50 3.93
N ASN A 209 4.23 -13.11 4.66
CA ASN A 209 3.54 -13.96 5.63
C ASN A 209 2.83 -15.17 5.00
N GLN A 210 2.52 -15.08 3.72
CA GLN A 210 1.92 -16.16 2.93
C GLN A 210 2.97 -17.09 2.30
N GLY A 211 4.24 -16.89 2.58
CA GLY A 211 5.32 -17.75 2.10
C GLY A 211 5.75 -17.47 0.65
N ALA A 212 5.53 -16.26 0.14
CA ALA A 212 6.10 -15.86 -1.15
C ALA A 212 7.63 -15.88 -1.11
N LYS A 213 8.27 -16.37 -2.16
CA LYS A 213 9.73 -16.44 -2.22
C LYS A 213 10.36 -15.05 -2.22
N ILE A 214 11.41 -14.85 -1.45
CA ILE A 214 12.15 -13.58 -1.35
C ILE A 214 12.66 -13.13 -2.73
N GLN A 215 13.09 -14.04 -3.56
CA GLN A 215 13.55 -13.78 -4.93
C GLN A 215 12.46 -13.10 -5.77
N ASP A 216 11.26 -13.69 -5.74
CA ASP A 216 10.11 -13.17 -6.48
C ASP A 216 9.68 -11.79 -5.95
N LEU A 217 9.71 -11.60 -4.62
CA LEU A 217 9.41 -10.31 -3.99
C LEU A 217 10.45 -9.25 -4.32
N ALA A 218 11.74 -9.58 -4.32
CA ALA A 218 12.81 -8.67 -4.71
C ALA A 218 12.60 -8.11 -6.12
N LYS A 219 12.36 -8.98 -7.12
CA LYS A 219 12.07 -8.53 -8.49
C LYS A 219 10.75 -7.74 -8.57
N SER A 220 9.73 -8.15 -7.83
CA SER A 220 8.44 -7.44 -7.79
C SER A 220 8.55 -6.02 -7.24
N ILE A 221 9.42 -5.80 -6.26
CA ILE A 221 9.75 -4.47 -5.73
C ILE A 221 10.41 -3.61 -6.80
N LEU A 222 11.38 -4.14 -7.54
CA LEU A 222 12.04 -3.40 -8.62
C LEU A 222 11.04 -3.02 -9.72
N TYR A 223 10.10 -3.90 -10.07
CA TYR A 223 9.01 -3.59 -10.99
C TYR A 223 8.11 -2.47 -10.46
N ALA A 224 7.74 -2.49 -9.18
CA ALA A 224 6.91 -1.45 -8.57
C ALA A 224 7.61 -0.07 -8.59
N ILE A 225 8.94 -0.04 -8.43
CA ILE A 225 9.75 1.19 -8.56
C ILE A 225 9.66 1.75 -9.98
N VAL A 226 9.81 0.91 -10.98
CA VAL A 226 9.74 1.32 -12.38
C VAL A 226 8.34 1.82 -12.73
N ASP A 227 7.30 1.06 -12.36
CA ASP A 227 5.91 1.44 -12.57
C ASP A 227 5.59 2.79 -11.91
N GLN A 228 6.10 3.03 -10.69
CA GLN A 228 5.94 4.28 -9.97
C GLN A 228 6.67 5.44 -10.64
N THR A 229 7.91 5.21 -11.08
CA THR A 229 8.70 6.24 -11.75
C THR A 229 8.07 6.66 -13.07
N ILE A 230 7.66 5.69 -13.89
CA ILE A 230 7.03 5.97 -15.18
C ILE A 230 5.64 6.58 -14.97
N GLY A 231 4.77 5.96 -14.16
CA GLY A 231 3.40 6.43 -13.94
C GLY A 231 3.34 7.81 -13.26
N GLY A 232 4.23 8.07 -12.30
CA GLY A 232 4.28 9.32 -11.57
C GLY A 232 4.96 10.47 -12.33
N LEU A 233 5.96 10.19 -13.15
CA LEU A 233 6.79 11.22 -13.77
C LEU A 233 6.57 11.38 -15.27
N ALA A 234 6.28 10.30 -16.02
CA ALA A 234 6.05 10.44 -17.46
C ALA A 234 4.76 11.21 -17.79
N GLN A 235 3.70 11.00 -16.99
CA GLN A 235 2.43 11.75 -17.06
C GLN A 235 1.92 11.93 -18.51
N GLY A 236 1.86 10.84 -19.26
CA GLY A 236 1.39 10.82 -20.64
C GLY A 236 2.43 11.21 -21.70
N ARG A 237 3.64 11.67 -21.33
CA ARG A 237 4.74 11.89 -22.29
C ARG A 237 5.47 10.59 -22.58
N LYS A 238 5.65 10.27 -23.83
CA LYS A 238 6.38 9.09 -24.25
C LYS A 238 7.86 9.19 -23.88
N ILE A 239 8.40 8.10 -23.32
CA ILE A 239 9.81 7.88 -23.13
C ILE A 239 10.31 7.09 -24.35
N GLU A 240 11.12 7.73 -25.20
CA GLU A 240 11.58 7.14 -26.46
C GLU A 240 12.98 7.65 -26.82
N GLY A 241 13.68 6.95 -27.71
CA GLY A 241 15.01 7.30 -28.12
C GLY A 241 16.11 6.69 -27.25
N ASN A 242 17.27 7.37 -27.17
CA ASN A 242 18.42 6.93 -26.39
C ASN A 242 18.21 7.27 -24.91
N ILE A 243 18.07 6.27 -24.07
CA ILE A 243 17.82 6.43 -22.62
C ILE A 243 19.13 6.24 -21.86
N VAL A 244 19.44 7.20 -20.97
CA VAL A 244 20.58 7.12 -20.04
C VAL A 244 20.06 6.92 -18.62
N TYR A 245 20.63 5.95 -17.91
CA TYR A 245 20.32 5.66 -16.51
C TYR A 245 21.37 6.25 -15.57
N LEU A 246 20.95 7.06 -14.61
CA LEU A 246 21.82 7.80 -13.70
C LEU A 246 21.42 7.57 -12.22
N GLY A 247 22.35 7.84 -11.33
CA GLY A 247 22.14 7.76 -9.88
C GLY A 247 22.43 6.40 -9.28
N GLY A 248 22.48 6.34 -7.95
CA GLY A 248 22.93 5.17 -7.19
C GLY A 248 22.14 3.90 -7.48
N PRO A 249 20.80 3.91 -7.32
CA PRO A 249 19.99 2.70 -7.55
C PRO A 249 20.19 2.07 -8.93
N LEU A 250 20.22 2.87 -9.99
CA LEU A 250 20.41 2.38 -11.36
C LEU A 250 21.86 1.95 -11.65
N THR A 251 22.82 2.48 -10.88
CA THR A 251 24.23 2.09 -10.99
C THR A 251 24.53 0.78 -10.27
N PHE A 252 23.98 0.59 -9.05
CA PHE A 252 24.31 -0.54 -8.19
C PHE A 252 23.38 -1.75 -8.37
N ILE A 253 22.19 -1.57 -8.98
CA ILE A 253 21.19 -2.64 -9.16
C ILE A 253 20.89 -2.82 -10.65
N PRO A 254 21.71 -3.61 -11.41
CA PRO A 254 21.49 -3.86 -12.83
C PRO A 254 20.11 -4.43 -13.16
N SER A 255 19.53 -5.25 -12.27
CA SER A 255 18.16 -5.76 -12.43
C SER A 255 17.11 -4.65 -12.48
N LEU A 256 17.34 -3.50 -11.85
CA LEU A 256 16.44 -2.36 -11.89
C LEU A 256 16.45 -1.69 -13.28
N SER A 257 17.62 -1.48 -13.86
CA SER A 257 17.77 -0.99 -15.25
C SER A 257 17.12 -1.95 -16.24
N ALA A 258 17.31 -3.27 -16.05
CA ALA A 258 16.67 -4.29 -16.86
C ALA A 258 15.13 -4.27 -16.76
N CYS A 259 14.56 -3.96 -15.59
CA CYS A 259 13.12 -3.79 -15.43
C CYS A 259 12.60 -2.56 -16.20
N PHE A 260 13.37 -1.45 -16.24
CA PHE A 260 13.03 -0.31 -17.11
C PHE A 260 13.03 -0.70 -18.57
N ASP A 261 14.06 -1.40 -19.04
CA ASP A 261 14.17 -1.88 -20.42
C ASP A 261 12.97 -2.76 -20.80
N GLU A 262 12.57 -3.68 -19.91
CA GLU A 262 11.47 -4.60 -20.12
C GLU A 262 10.12 -3.87 -20.20
N ILE A 263 9.84 -2.94 -19.28
CA ILE A 263 8.56 -2.21 -19.23
C ILE A 263 8.45 -1.21 -20.37
N LEU A 264 9.52 -0.48 -20.68
CA LEU A 264 9.53 0.49 -21.76
C LEU A 264 9.65 -0.15 -23.15
N SER A 265 10.05 -1.44 -23.23
CA SER A 265 10.40 -2.13 -24.47
C SER A 265 11.51 -1.38 -25.26
N LEU A 266 12.42 -0.76 -24.56
CA LEU A 266 13.57 0.02 -25.05
C LEU A 266 14.81 -0.42 -24.28
N LYS A 267 15.99 -0.17 -24.83
CA LYS A 267 17.24 -0.48 -24.17
C LYS A 267 17.99 0.79 -23.82
N GLY A 268 18.04 1.09 -22.54
CA GLY A 268 18.85 2.17 -22.00
C GLY A 268 20.27 1.72 -21.66
N PHE A 269 21.13 2.65 -21.24
CA PHE A 269 22.49 2.34 -20.80
C PHE A 269 22.89 3.16 -19.57
N VAL A 270 23.77 2.58 -18.75
CA VAL A 270 24.36 3.22 -17.57
C VAL A 270 25.76 3.69 -17.98
N PRO A 271 26.03 5.00 -18.07
CA PRO A 271 27.35 5.51 -18.44
C PRO A 271 28.37 5.30 -17.32
N ASP A 272 29.65 5.30 -17.67
CA ASP A 272 30.72 5.35 -16.68
C ASP A 272 30.58 6.59 -15.82
N ASN A 273 30.84 6.46 -14.52
CA ASN A 273 30.63 7.52 -13.52
C ASN A 273 29.17 8.03 -13.36
N SER A 274 28.15 7.26 -13.79
CA SER A 274 26.74 7.59 -13.66
C SER A 274 26.34 8.06 -12.24
N LEU A 275 27.02 7.58 -11.22
CA LEU A 275 26.84 7.96 -9.82
C LEU A 275 27.24 9.41 -9.54
N TYR A 276 28.17 9.99 -10.31
CA TYR A 276 28.84 11.26 -10.05
C TYR A 276 28.41 12.39 -10.98
N PHE A 277 27.38 12.21 -11.81
CA PHE A 277 26.98 13.20 -12.82
C PHE A 277 26.65 14.55 -12.22
N VAL A 278 25.88 14.60 -11.13
CA VAL A 278 25.55 15.86 -10.43
C VAL A 278 26.81 16.55 -9.89
N ALA A 279 27.70 15.79 -9.23
CA ALA A 279 28.95 16.37 -8.71
C ALA A 279 29.87 16.82 -9.87
N THR A 280 29.92 16.08 -10.99
CA THR A 280 30.68 16.47 -12.18
C THR A 280 30.15 17.76 -12.80
N GLY A 281 28.82 17.87 -12.95
CA GLY A 281 28.21 19.10 -13.45
C GLY A 281 28.41 20.30 -12.52
N ALA A 282 28.38 20.07 -11.21
CA ALA A 282 28.74 21.11 -10.23
C ALA A 282 30.19 21.55 -10.41
N ALA A 283 31.13 20.61 -10.59
CA ALA A 283 32.54 20.94 -10.84
C ALA A 283 32.70 21.75 -12.12
N LEU A 284 32.01 21.44 -13.20
CA LEU A 284 32.00 22.18 -14.46
C LEU A 284 31.46 23.62 -14.27
N ALA A 285 30.54 23.82 -13.34
CA ALA A 285 29.92 25.11 -13.04
C ALA A 285 30.72 25.99 -12.07
N GLY A 286 31.78 25.48 -11.44
CA GLY A 286 32.59 26.20 -10.45
C GLY A 286 33.21 27.49 -11.02
N GLN A 287 32.99 28.62 -10.35
CA GLN A 287 33.47 29.91 -10.78
C GLN A 287 34.37 30.62 -9.73
N ASN A 288 34.19 30.27 -8.47
CA ASN A 288 34.90 30.90 -7.37
C ASN A 288 36.16 30.11 -7.01
N LEU A 289 37.32 30.72 -7.16
CA LEU A 289 38.58 30.15 -6.73
C LEU A 289 38.66 30.22 -5.20
N CYS A 290 38.85 29.13 -4.53
CA CYS A 290 38.86 29.03 -3.07
C CYS A 290 40.09 28.29 -2.58
N LYS A 291 40.57 28.64 -1.38
CA LYS A 291 41.45 27.79 -0.59
C LYS A 291 40.60 26.84 0.23
N ILE A 292 40.91 25.57 0.15
CA ILE A 292 40.05 24.52 0.77
C ILE A 292 40.18 24.56 2.30
N ASP A 293 41.36 24.88 2.82
CA ASP A 293 41.59 25.04 4.28
C ASP A 293 40.68 26.12 4.88
N ASP A 294 40.54 27.28 4.22
CA ASP A 294 39.68 28.40 4.67
C ASP A 294 38.19 27.98 4.72
N LEU A 295 37.77 27.06 3.84
CA LEU A 295 36.41 26.57 3.82
C LEU A 295 36.14 25.63 4.99
N ILE A 296 37.09 24.77 5.32
CA ILE A 296 37.00 23.84 6.45
C ILE A 296 36.88 24.63 7.77
N GLU A 297 37.66 25.68 7.94
CA GLU A 297 37.59 26.55 9.12
C GLU A 297 36.22 27.22 9.25
N LYS A 298 35.70 27.78 8.15
CA LYS A 298 34.37 28.42 8.14
C LYS A 298 33.23 27.46 8.50
N ILE A 299 33.30 26.16 8.14
CA ILE A 299 32.30 25.18 8.55
C ILE A 299 32.35 24.93 10.05
N LYS A 300 33.56 24.93 10.64
CA LYS A 300 33.76 24.73 12.08
C LYS A 300 33.27 25.90 12.94
N GLU A 301 33.33 27.14 12.44
CA GLU A 301 33.02 28.33 13.22
C GLU A 301 31.50 28.65 13.33
N LYS A 302 30.64 28.15 12.44
CA LYS A 302 29.21 28.53 12.42
C LYS A 302 28.30 27.45 12.94
N SER A 303 27.81 27.61 14.17
CA SER A 303 26.55 27.02 14.65
C SER A 303 25.52 28.14 14.88
N ASN A 304 24.54 28.30 13.99
CA ASN A 304 23.46 29.26 14.21
C ASN A 304 22.32 28.59 14.95
N PRO A 305 21.79 29.17 16.07
CA PRO A 305 20.56 28.71 16.67
C PRO A 305 19.40 29.14 15.79
N VAL A 306 18.64 28.16 15.26
CA VAL A 306 17.40 28.41 14.54
C VAL A 306 16.20 28.17 15.47
N THR A 307 15.20 29.03 15.40
CA THR A 307 13.94 28.90 16.14
C THR A 307 12.99 27.99 15.39
N TYR A 308 12.56 26.89 16.03
CA TYR A 308 11.53 25.98 15.54
C TYR A 308 10.41 25.82 16.57
N ASN A 309 9.22 25.41 16.13
CA ASN A 309 8.11 25.14 17.03
C ASN A 309 8.40 23.95 17.92
N THR A 310 8.28 24.12 19.21
CA THR A 310 8.54 23.09 20.22
C THR A 310 7.28 22.64 20.94
N LEU A 311 7.28 21.38 21.37
CA LEU A 311 6.28 20.79 22.26
C LEU A 311 6.82 20.71 23.69
N ALA A 312 5.96 20.37 24.64
CA ALA A 312 6.40 20.09 26.01
C ALA A 312 7.34 18.87 26.05
N PRO A 313 8.39 18.87 26.88
CA PRO A 313 9.21 17.70 27.12
C PRO A 313 8.35 16.54 27.64
N LEU A 314 8.71 15.29 27.30
CA LEU A 314 7.98 14.13 27.76
C LEU A 314 8.05 13.98 29.28
N PHE A 315 9.17 14.30 29.87
CA PHE A 315 9.40 14.35 31.31
C PHE A 315 10.18 15.61 31.66
N LYS A 316 9.72 16.33 32.71
CA LYS A 316 10.38 17.56 33.16
C LYS A 316 11.61 17.28 33.99
N ASN A 317 11.63 16.13 34.65
CA ASN A 317 12.73 15.71 35.54
C ASN A 317 12.65 14.20 35.81
N GLU A 318 13.67 13.66 36.46
CA GLU A 318 13.78 12.24 36.80
C GLU A 318 12.67 11.78 37.78
N THR A 319 12.19 12.65 38.66
CA THR A 319 11.13 12.33 39.61
C THR A 319 9.81 12.04 38.88
N GLU A 320 9.45 12.88 37.91
CA GLU A 320 8.25 12.67 37.08
C GLU A 320 8.34 11.34 36.27
N TYR A 321 9.53 11.02 35.78
CA TYR A 321 9.75 9.74 35.10
C TYR A 321 9.63 8.54 36.05
N ALA A 322 10.18 8.65 37.26
CA ALA A 322 10.07 7.61 38.26
C ALA A 322 8.61 7.35 38.70
N ASP A 323 7.83 8.41 38.95
CA ASP A 323 6.40 8.32 39.28
C ASP A 323 5.59 7.69 38.11
N PHE A 324 5.89 8.08 36.88
CA PHE A 324 5.30 7.49 35.67
C PHE A 324 5.60 5.99 35.60
N LYS A 325 6.84 5.60 35.79
CA LYS A 325 7.30 4.20 35.77
C LYS A 325 6.61 3.38 36.85
N GLN A 326 6.60 3.85 38.08
CA GLN A 326 5.91 3.18 39.21
C GLN A 326 4.41 2.95 38.91
N ARG A 327 3.74 3.90 38.28
CA ARG A 327 2.33 3.78 37.90
C ARG A 327 2.11 2.68 36.86
N HIS A 328 3.01 2.54 35.91
CA HIS A 328 2.89 1.60 34.78
C HIS A 328 3.59 0.25 34.98
N GLU A 329 4.30 0.05 36.09
CA GLU A 329 4.93 -1.24 36.44
C GLU A 329 3.96 -2.24 37.09
N LYS A 330 2.69 -1.91 37.25
CA LYS A 330 1.69 -2.83 37.80
C LYS A 330 1.60 -4.09 36.93
N LYS A 331 1.72 -5.24 37.59
CA LYS A 331 1.56 -6.54 36.93
C LYS A 331 0.08 -6.88 36.86
N HIS A 332 -0.56 -6.62 35.73
CA HIS A 332 -1.98 -6.91 35.50
C HIS A 332 -2.22 -8.40 35.23
N ILE A 333 -1.27 -9.10 34.62
CA ILE A 333 -1.34 -10.54 34.38
C ILE A 333 -0.34 -11.23 35.30
N GLN A 334 -0.83 -12.25 36.01
CA GLN A 334 0.00 -13.12 36.83
C GLN A 334 0.90 -13.96 35.94
N MET A 335 2.16 -14.08 36.34
CA MET A 335 3.17 -14.90 35.65
C MET A 335 3.73 -15.90 36.65
N GLN A 336 3.84 -17.16 36.20
CA GLN A 336 4.47 -18.23 36.95
C GLN A 336 5.51 -18.89 36.05
N ASP A 337 6.62 -19.30 36.61
CA ASP A 337 7.64 -20.06 35.87
C ASP A 337 7.07 -21.40 35.40
N LEU A 338 7.30 -21.74 34.12
CA LEU A 338 6.78 -22.98 33.54
C LEU A 338 7.36 -24.23 34.20
N GLY A 339 8.64 -24.23 34.59
CA GLY A 339 9.29 -25.36 35.25
C GLY A 339 8.71 -25.60 36.65
N GLU A 340 8.46 -24.50 37.39
CA GLU A 340 7.78 -24.55 38.69
C GLU A 340 6.36 -25.11 38.55
N PHE A 341 5.59 -24.60 37.56
CA PHE A 341 4.24 -25.07 37.27
C PHE A 341 4.22 -26.58 36.96
N LEU A 342 5.10 -27.07 36.11
CA LEU A 342 5.20 -28.48 35.72
C LEU A 342 5.76 -29.41 36.80
N SER A 343 6.35 -28.86 37.85
CA SER A 343 6.84 -29.65 39.00
C SER A 343 5.73 -30.35 39.76
N ASP A 344 4.52 -29.75 39.77
CA ASP A 344 3.30 -30.44 40.23
C ASP A 344 2.75 -31.32 39.12
N ARG A 345 2.81 -32.65 39.31
CA ARG A 345 2.33 -33.62 38.31
C ARG A 345 0.87 -33.48 37.89
N ARG A 346 0.06 -32.74 38.69
CA ARG A 346 -1.33 -32.43 38.34
C ARG A 346 -1.48 -31.27 37.31
N ASN A 347 -0.42 -30.51 37.07
CA ASN A 347 -0.38 -29.30 36.28
C ASN A 347 0.37 -29.53 34.95
N GLN A 348 0.00 -30.54 34.15
CA GLN A 348 0.68 -30.82 32.87
C GLN A 348 0.03 -30.18 31.64
N GLY A 349 -1.18 -29.70 31.77
CA GLY A 349 -1.98 -29.17 30.64
C GLY A 349 -1.85 -27.67 30.48
N VAL A 350 -1.44 -27.22 29.29
CA VAL A 350 -1.30 -25.80 28.94
C VAL A 350 -2.07 -25.46 27.64
N PHE A 351 -2.34 -24.17 27.44
CA PHE A 351 -3.04 -23.66 26.25
C PHE A 351 -2.11 -22.71 25.51
N LEU A 352 -1.95 -22.95 24.21
CA LEU A 352 -1.07 -22.22 23.32
C LEU A 352 -1.85 -21.10 22.61
N GLY A 353 -1.35 -19.88 22.67
CA GLY A 353 -1.78 -18.78 21.82
C GLY A 353 -0.65 -18.33 20.91
N VAL A 354 -0.94 -18.21 19.61
CA VAL A 354 0.00 -17.74 18.61
C VAL A 354 -0.56 -16.51 17.92
N ASP A 355 0.13 -15.38 18.00
CA ASP A 355 -0.15 -14.20 17.20
C ASP A 355 0.90 -14.09 16.10
N SER A 356 0.51 -14.47 14.90
CA SER A 356 1.33 -14.38 13.69
C SER A 356 1.07 -13.07 12.98
N GLY A 357 1.68 -12.00 13.48
CA GLY A 357 1.60 -10.68 12.89
C GLY A 357 2.46 -10.51 11.64
N SER A 358 2.38 -9.33 11.04
CA SER A 358 3.09 -9.00 9.80
C SER A 358 4.61 -8.92 9.98
N THR A 359 5.09 -8.36 11.06
CA THR A 359 6.53 -8.15 11.35
C THR A 359 7.05 -9.04 12.46
N THR A 360 6.19 -9.42 13.38
CA THR A 360 6.55 -10.14 14.59
C THR A 360 5.64 -11.34 14.79
N ILE A 361 6.18 -12.36 15.42
CA ILE A 361 5.42 -13.52 15.88
C ILE A 361 5.55 -13.61 17.40
N LYS A 362 4.42 -13.84 18.05
CA LYS A 362 4.34 -13.93 19.50
C LYS A 362 3.67 -15.22 19.88
N MET A 363 4.16 -15.86 20.90
CA MET A 363 3.64 -17.12 21.40
C MET A 363 3.57 -17.06 22.92
N VAL A 364 2.46 -17.52 23.48
CA VAL A 364 2.27 -17.62 24.92
C VAL A 364 1.70 -18.96 25.30
N LEU A 365 2.03 -19.40 26.51
CA LEU A 365 1.39 -20.54 27.16
C LEU A 365 0.70 -20.04 28.43
N ILE A 366 -0.54 -20.48 28.62
CA ILE A 366 -1.29 -20.19 29.85
C ILE A 366 -1.79 -21.49 30.49
N ASP A 367 -2.06 -21.42 31.79
CA ASP A 367 -2.73 -22.48 32.53
C ASP A 367 -4.28 -22.39 32.36
N LYS A 368 -5.00 -23.28 33.03
CA LYS A 368 -6.48 -23.31 33.07
C LYS A 368 -7.13 -22.08 33.75
N ASN A 369 -6.35 -21.25 34.45
CA ASN A 369 -6.82 -20.06 35.15
C ASN A 369 -6.49 -18.77 34.35
N GLY A 370 -5.76 -18.90 33.23
CA GLY A 370 -5.28 -17.77 32.45
C GLY A 370 -3.95 -17.19 32.95
N THR A 371 -3.26 -17.87 33.87
CA THR A 371 -1.92 -17.47 34.32
C THR A 371 -0.90 -17.67 33.20
N LEU A 372 -0.08 -16.68 32.93
CA LEU A 372 0.98 -16.76 31.91
C LEU A 372 2.15 -17.60 32.42
N LEU A 373 2.46 -18.68 31.69
CA LEU A 373 3.53 -19.64 32.07
C LEU A 373 4.78 -19.45 31.23
N HIS A 374 4.64 -19.15 29.95
CA HIS A 374 5.77 -18.95 29.06
C HIS A 374 5.41 -17.96 27.95
N GLN A 375 6.40 -17.24 27.47
CA GLN A 375 6.19 -16.25 26.40
C GLN A 375 7.39 -16.17 25.48
N GLN A 376 7.13 -15.88 24.19
CA GLN A 376 8.15 -15.53 23.22
C GLN A 376 7.66 -14.40 22.32
N TYR A 377 8.54 -13.44 22.09
CA TYR A 377 8.35 -12.33 21.15
C TYR A 377 9.55 -12.32 20.20
N SER A 378 9.33 -12.50 18.90
CA SER A 378 10.40 -12.56 17.90
C SER A 378 9.99 -11.90 16.58
N LEU A 379 10.99 -11.52 15.78
CA LEU A 379 10.77 -11.06 14.41
C LEU A 379 10.31 -12.22 13.52
N ASN A 380 9.32 -11.99 12.69
CA ASN A 380 8.74 -13.00 11.80
C ASN A 380 9.76 -13.43 10.70
N LYS A 381 10.58 -12.50 10.20
CA LYS A 381 11.58 -12.74 9.13
C LYS A 381 11.02 -13.46 7.89
N GLY A 382 9.71 -13.32 7.64
CA GLY A 382 9.05 -13.94 6.49
C GLY A 382 8.80 -15.44 6.58
N ASN A 383 9.06 -16.06 7.71
CA ASN A 383 8.84 -17.50 7.91
C ASN A 383 8.15 -17.81 9.24
N PRO A 384 6.84 -17.57 9.33
CA PRO A 384 6.11 -17.79 10.57
C PRO A 384 6.03 -19.27 10.98
N VAL A 385 5.98 -20.18 9.99
CA VAL A 385 5.86 -21.63 10.27
C VAL A 385 7.09 -22.17 10.97
N ASP A 386 8.30 -21.86 10.47
CA ASP A 386 9.53 -22.31 11.08
C ASP A 386 9.77 -21.64 12.44
N ASN A 387 9.35 -20.38 12.61
CA ASN A 387 9.43 -19.73 13.92
C ASN A 387 8.61 -20.46 15.00
N VAL A 388 7.37 -20.84 14.69
CA VAL A 388 6.52 -21.62 15.61
C VAL A 388 7.09 -23.01 15.84
N LYS A 389 7.55 -23.68 14.77
CA LYS A 389 8.21 -24.99 14.88
C LYS A 389 9.39 -24.94 15.84
N ASN A 390 10.33 -24.02 15.62
CA ASN A 390 11.51 -23.87 16.46
C ASN A 390 11.16 -23.57 17.93
N TYR A 391 10.13 -22.74 18.15
CA TYR A 391 9.63 -22.48 19.49
C TYR A 391 9.14 -23.75 20.17
N LEU A 392 8.28 -24.51 19.49
CA LEU A 392 7.72 -25.76 20.03
C LEU A 392 8.80 -26.83 20.25
N GLU A 393 9.76 -26.96 19.33
CA GLU A 393 10.90 -27.88 19.49
C GLU A 393 11.74 -27.54 20.74
N ASN A 394 12.08 -26.26 20.91
CA ASN A 394 12.82 -25.80 22.09
C ASN A 394 12.02 -26.03 23.38
N LEU A 395 10.70 -25.76 23.32
CA LEU A 395 9.80 -25.96 24.45
C LEU A 395 9.77 -27.44 24.89
N PHE A 396 9.60 -28.39 23.96
CA PHE A 396 9.60 -29.81 24.27
C PHE A 396 10.97 -30.36 24.65
N LEU A 397 12.07 -29.76 24.17
CA LEU A 397 13.42 -30.09 24.61
C LEU A 397 13.65 -29.68 26.07
N SER A 398 13.21 -28.49 26.45
CA SER A 398 13.38 -27.97 27.82
C SER A 398 12.36 -28.55 28.80
N HIS A 399 11.16 -28.89 28.36
CA HIS A 399 10.05 -29.38 29.17
C HIS A 399 9.35 -30.59 28.52
N PRO A 400 9.98 -31.80 28.56
CA PRO A 400 9.44 -32.98 27.86
C PRO A 400 8.08 -33.48 28.37
N SER A 401 7.70 -33.14 29.60
CA SER A 401 6.42 -33.55 30.19
C SER A 401 5.25 -32.64 29.85
N ILE A 402 5.47 -31.53 29.14
CA ILE A 402 4.42 -30.57 28.83
C ILE A 402 3.36 -31.15 27.87
N LYS A 403 2.08 -30.91 28.18
CA LYS A 403 0.94 -31.30 27.33
C LYS A 403 0.21 -30.04 26.83
N ILE A 404 0.25 -29.78 25.52
CA ILE A 404 -0.54 -28.70 24.92
C ILE A 404 -1.93 -29.25 24.64
N LEU A 405 -2.92 -28.88 25.45
CA LEU A 405 -4.29 -29.37 25.39
C LEU A 405 -5.19 -28.60 24.42
N GLY A 406 -4.82 -27.37 24.16
CA GLY A 406 -5.52 -26.51 23.22
C GLY A 406 -4.63 -25.46 22.61
N GLY A 407 -4.92 -25.04 21.41
CA GLY A 407 -4.18 -24.02 20.70
C GLY A 407 -5.05 -23.18 19.77
N CYS A 408 -4.77 -21.88 19.73
CA CYS A 408 -5.45 -20.95 18.86
C CYS A 408 -4.45 -19.99 18.21
N ALA A 409 -4.65 -19.70 16.94
CA ALA A 409 -3.86 -18.71 16.22
C ALA A 409 -4.67 -17.44 15.93
N THR A 410 -3.97 -16.31 15.85
CA THR A 410 -4.52 -15.03 15.44
C THR A 410 -3.53 -14.26 14.55
N GLY A 411 -3.93 -13.10 14.04
CA GLY A 411 -3.13 -12.27 13.17
C GLY A 411 -3.19 -12.67 11.69
N TYR A 412 -2.36 -12.06 10.85
CA TYR A 412 -2.35 -12.31 9.40
C TYR A 412 -2.04 -13.76 9.02
N GLY A 413 -1.26 -14.46 9.84
CA GLY A 413 -0.91 -15.87 9.67
C GLY A 413 -1.86 -16.85 10.34
N GLU A 414 -3.00 -16.42 10.87
CA GLU A 414 -3.98 -17.23 11.62
C GLU A 414 -4.23 -18.58 10.98
N GLU A 415 -4.70 -18.59 9.75
CA GLU A 415 -5.12 -19.80 9.04
C GLU A 415 -3.94 -20.71 8.66
N LEU A 416 -2.81 -20.09 8.28
CA LEU A 416 -1.58 -20.80 7.96
C LEU A 416 -1.05 -21.59 9.17
N ILE A 417 -0.94 -20.93 10.32
CA ILE A 417 -0.41 -21.52 11.55
C ILE A 417 -1.39 -22.55 12.11
N ALA A 418 -2.70 -22.26 12.09
CA ALA A 418 -3.71 -23.21 12.56
C ALA A 418 -3.66 -24.52 11.76
N LYS A 419 -3.53 -24.45 10.44
CA LYS A 419 -3.40 -25.65 9.57
C LYS A 419 -2.06 -26.35 9.71
N ALA A 420 -0.95 -25.59 9.78
CA ALA A 420 0.39 -26.15 9.91
C ALA A 420 0.52 -27.03 11.16
N PHE A 421 0.01 -26.57 12.29
CA PHE A 421 0.17 -27.23 13.60
C PHE A 421 -1.13 -27.86 14.12
N ASN A 422 -2.15 -28.00 13.27
CA ASN A 422 -3.44 -28.62 13.63
C ASN A 422 -4.06 -28.02 14.91
N LEU A 423 -4.00 -26.69 15.05
CA LEU A 423 -4.58 -26.00 16.20
C LEU A 423 -6.11 -26.09 16.17
N ASN A 424 -6.74 -26.09 17.34
CA ASN A 424 -8.19 -26.24 17.49
C ASN A 424 -8.98 -25.13 16.81
N CYS A 425 -8.42 -23.91 16.75
CA CYS A 425 -9.13 -22.75 16.25
C CYS A 425 -8.19 -21.64 15.73
N GLY A 426 -8.78 -20.75 14.94
CA GLY A 426 -8.28 -19.42 14.65
C GLY A 426 -9.30 -18.39 15.14
N ILE A 427 -8.82 -17.25 15.61
CA ILE A 427 -9.64 -16.13 16.05
C ILE A 427 -9.21 -14.83 15.37
N VAL A 428 -10.17 -14.00 15.01
CA VAL A 428 -9.87 -12.67 14.45
C VAL A 428 -9.09 -11.84 15.47
N GLU A 429 -8.07 -11.15 15.01
CA GLU A 429 -7.14 -10.39 15.84
C GLU A 429 -7.84 -9.37 16.76
N THR A 430 -8.87 -8.66 16.25
CA THR A 430 -9.67 -7.73 17.05
C THR A 430 -10.37 -8.41 18.24
N ALA A 431 -10.86 -9.63 18.04
CA ALA A 431 -11.48 -10.41 19.10
C ALA A 431 -10.45 -10.91 20.14
N ALA A 432 -9.27 -11.35 19.69
CA ALA A 432 -8.19 -11.75 20.59
C ALA A 432 -7.75 -10.57 21.47
N HIS A 433 -7.50 -9.42 20.89
CA HIS A 433 -7.13 -8.20 21.61
C HIS A 433 -8.20 -7.75 22.61
N PHE A 434 -9.48 -7.83 22.24
CA PHE A 434 -10.59 -7.53 23.13
C PHE A 434 -10.67 -8.48 24.32
N LEU A 435 -10.57 -9.81 24.08
CA LEU A 435 -10.59 -10.80 25.14
C LEU A 435 -9.46 -10.57 26.17
N ALA A 436 -8.26 -10.29 25.67
CA ALA A 436 -7.12 -10.00 26.52
C ALA A 436 -7.31 -8.72 27.34
N ALA A 437 -7.77 -7.64 26.71
CA ALA A 437 -8.01 -6.37 27.40
C ALA A 437 -9.10 -6.50 28.50
N LYS A 438 -10.18 -7.23 28.19
CA LYS A 438 -11.28 -7.49 29.12
C LYS A 438 -10.84 -8.33 30.33
N GLN A 439 -9.90 -9.25 30.15
CA GLN A 439 -9.32 -10.02 31.29
C GLN A 439 -8.57 -9.10 32.26
N ILE A 440 -7.97 -8.01 31.77
CA ILE A 440 -7.19 -7.06 32.56
C ILE A 440 -8.07 -5.98 33.18
N LEU A 441 -8.98 -5.44 32.38
CA LEU A 441 -9.89 -4.36 32.74
C LEU A 441 -11.31 -4.74 32.28
N PRO A 442 -12.11 -5.42 33.14
CA PRO A 442 -13.45 -5.91 32.78
C PRO A 442 -14.38 -4.84 32.22
N ASP A 443 -14.25 -3.60 32.72
CA ASP A 443 -15.06 -2.43 32.34
C ASP A 443 -14.33 -1.54 31.31
N VAL A 444 -13.51 -2.12 30.43
CA VAL A 444 -12.80 -1.37 29.40
C VAL A 444 -13.77 -0.64 28.47
N ASP A 445 -13.56 0.67 28.28
CA ASP A 445 -14.34 1.52 27.37
C ASP A 445 -13.69 1.63 25.99
N PHE A 446 -12.33 1.63 25.96
CA PHE A 446 -11.58 1.83 24.73
C PHE A 446 -10.26 1.06 24.75
N ILE A 447 -9.91 0.50 23.59
CA ILE A 447 -8.64 -0.20 23.39
C ILE A 447 -7.90 0.49 22.26
N VAL A 448 -6.64 0.86 22.50
CA VAL A 448 -5.73 1.38 21.48
C VAL A 448 -4.60 0.39 21.29
N ASP A 449 -4.62 -0.33 20.20
CA ASP A 449 -3.56 -1.25 19.80
C ASP A 449 -2.71 -0.65 18.70
N ILE A 450 -1.42 -0.42 18.98
CA ILE A 450 -0.45 0.05 17.98
C ILE A 450 0.60 -1.02 17.77
N GLY A 451 0.42 -1.76 16.69
CA GLY A 451 1.33 -2.78 16.23
C GLY A 451 2.55 -2.25 15.48
N GLY A 452 3.28 -3.14 14.86
CA GLY A 452 4.43 -2.78 14.02
C GLY A 452 4.05 -2.13 12.69
N GLN A 453 2.95 -2.57 12.06
CA GLN A 453 2.53 -2.13 10.72
C GLN A 453 1.12 -1.55 10.69
N ASP A 454 0.29 -1.93 11.61
CA ASP A 454 -1.10 -1.55 11.66
C ASP A 454 -1.48 -1.05 13.06
N MET A 455 -2.60 -0.39 13.10
CA MET A 455 -3.20 0.14 14.32
C MET A 455 -4.66 -0.24 14.33
N LYS A 456 -5.13 -0.68 15.48
CA LYS A 456 -6.52 -1.04 15.73
C LYS A 456 -7.01 -0.35 16.99
N CYS A 457 -8.12 0.34 16.89
CA CYS A 457 -8.77 0.93 18.05
C CYS A 457 -10.18 0.37 18.14
N LEU A 458 -10.57 -0.05 19.33
CA LEU A 458 -11.86 -0.67 19.58
C LEU A 458 -12.61 0.17 20.61
N LYS A 459 -13.81 0.60 20.26
CA LYS A 459 -14.74 1.24 21.18
C LYS A 459 -15.62 0.17 21.77
N ILE A 460 -15.71 0.13 23.10
CA ILE A 460 -16.47 -0.87 23.83
C ILE A 460 -17.67 -0.20 24.48
N LYS A 461 -18.83 -0.82 24.37
CA LYS A 461 -20.06 -0.35 25.01
C LYS A 461 -20.86 -1.56 25.48
N ASN A 462 -21.30 -1.51 26.74
CA ASN A 462 -22.05 -2.60 27.34
C ASN A 462 -21.34 -3.96 27.27
N GLY A 463 -19.99 -3.96 27.39
CA GLY A 463 -19.19 -5.16 27.37
C GLY A 463 -19.01 -5.83 26.00
N ALA A 464 -19.38 -5.15 24.92
CA ALA A 464 -19.22 -5.60 23.54
C ALA A 464 -18.52 -4.54 22.67
N ILE A 465 -17.91 -4.95 21.56
CA ILE A 465 -17.31 -4.03 20.59
C ILE A 465 -18.41 -3.24 19.89
N ASP A 466 -18.42 -1.93 20.10
CA ASP A 466 -19.38 -0.97 19.50
C ASP A 466 -18.85 -0.42 18.15
N ASP A 467 -17.55 -0.11 18.05
CA ASP A 467 -16.94 0.38 16.81
C ASP A 467 -15.48 -0.07 16.70
N ILE A 468 -14.99 -0.17 15.47
CA ILE A 468 -13.64 -0.62 15.13
C ILE A 468 -12.99 0.38 14.18
N PHE A 469 -11.93 1.05 14.66
CA PHE A 469 -11.12 1.95 13.85
C PHE A 469 -9.84 1.24 13.44
N LEU A 470 -9.59 1.15 12.14
CA LEU A 470 -8.41 0.48 11.59
C LEU A 470 -7.62 1.47 10.72
N ASN A 471 -6.31 1.44 10.87
CA ASN A 471 -5.41 2.12 9.95
C ASN A 471 -4.99 1.16 8.84
N GLU A 472 -5.66 1.22 7.68
CA GLU A 472 -5.44 0.25 6.60
C GLU A 472 -4.52 0.74 5.51
N ALA A 473 -4.41 2.05 5.35
CA ALA A 473 -3.76 2.61 4.18
C ALA A 473 -2.32 3.08 4.45
N CYS A 474 -1.92 3.21 5.70
CA CYS A 474 -0.64 3.83 6.01
C CYS A 474 -0.09 3.40 7.36
N SER A 475 1.09 2.83 7.40
CA SER A 475 1.81 2.51 8.66
C SER A 475 2.35 3.76 9.39
N SER A 476 2.01 4.97 8.95
CA SER A 476 2.33 6.19 9.69
C SER A 476 1.55 6.18 11.01
N GLY A 477 2.27 6.24 12.10
CA GLY A 477 1.70 6.07 13.44
C GLY A 477 1.85 4.67 14.02
N CYS A 478 2.53 3.74 13.35
CA CYS A 478 2.83 2.39 13.84
C CYS A 478 4.31 2.25 14.21
N GLY A 479 4.68 1.15 14.86
CA GLY A 479 6.05 0.92 15.30
C GLY A 479 7.11 0.95 14.20
N SER A 480 6.77 0.48 13.01
CA SER A 480 7.69 0.52 11.87
C SER A 480 8.02 1.93 11.38
N PHE A 481 7.14 2.89 11.62
CA PHE A 481 7.42 4.30 11.38
C PHE A 481 8.58 4.78 12.26
N LEU A 482 8.51 4.53 13.57
CA LEU A 482 9.59 4.87 14.50
C LEU A 482 10.88 4.12 14.16
N GLN A 483 10.78 2.84 13.83
CA GLN A 483 11.92 2.00 13.44
C GLN A 483 12.65 2.56 12.21
N THR A 484 11.89 2.99 11.20
CA THR A 484 12.44 3.58 9.97
C THR A 484 13.23 4.86 10.30
N PHE A 485 12.70 5.72 11.15
CA PHE A 485 13.39 6.96 11.52
C PHE A 485 14.52 6.77 12.53
N ALA A 486 14.41 5.82 13.46
CA ALA A 486 15.53 5.45 14.31
C ALA A 486 16.72 4.98 13.46
N PHE A 487 16.47 4.12 12.47
CA PHE A 487 17.51 3.69 11.52
C PHE A 487 18.09 4.85 10.72
N ALA A 488 17.25 5.78 10.21
CA ALA A 488 17.70 6.96 9.49
C ALA A 488 18.54 7.94 10.35
N LEU A 489 18.27 7.94 11.67
CA LEU A 489 19.06 8.70 12.66
C LEU A 489 20.31 7.94 13.14
N GLY A 490 20.55 6.73 12.65
CA GLY A 490 21.73 5.92 13.00
C GLY A 490 21.67 5.30 14.40
N VAL A 491 20.47 5.08 14.95
CA VAL A 491 20.29 4.53 16.29
C VAL A 491 19.34 3.31 16.29
N ASP A 492 19.55 2.38 17.23
CA ASP A 492 18.57 1.31 17.48
C ASP A 492 17.35 1.83 18.28
N MET A 493 16.30 1.01 18.37
CA MET A 493 15.05 1.42 19.03
C MET A 493 15.19 1.64 20.54
N HIS A 494 16.12 0.99 21.23
CA HIS A 494 16.36 1.21 22.66
C HIS A 494 16.97 2.59 22.86
N LYS A 495 18.06 2.88 22.15
CA LYS A 495 18.71 4.18 22.18
C LYS A 495 17.79 5.30 21.69
N PHE A 496 16.94 5.03 20.71
CA PHE A 496 15.92 5.99 20.25
C PHE A 496 14.95 6.37 21.38
N ASN A 497 14.46 5.40 22.15
CA ASN A 497 13.57 5.64 23.29
C ASN A 497 14.27 6.45 24.39
N ASP A 498 15.52 6.11 24.72
CA ASP A 498 16.30 6.84 25.72
C ASP A 498 16.53 8.30 25.29
N LEU A 499 16.84 8.52 24.01
CA LEU A 499 17.01 9.85 23.45
C LEU A 499 15.70 10.68 23.55
N ALA A 500 14.56 10.06 23.20
CA ALA A 500 13.26 10.71 23.25
C ALA A 500 12.86 11.12 24.68
N GLN A 501 13.13 10.26 25.66
CA GLN A 501 12.84 10.53 27.08
C GLN A 501 13.65 11.72 27.63
N ASN A 502 14.88 11.90 27.15
CA ASN A 502 15.82 12.96 27.57
C ASN A 502 15.71 14.23 26.71
N SER A 503 14.61 14.43 26.01
CA SER A 503 14.36 15.62 25.19
C SER A 503 13.96 16.82 26.05
N ASP A 504 14.55 17.98 25.81
CA ASP A 504 14.25 19.24 26.52
C ASP A 504 13.23 20.10 25.77
N ALA A 505 13.23 20.07 24.43
CA ALA A 505 12.36 20.86 23.56
C ALA A 505 11.97 20.07 22.30
N PRO A 506 11.08 19.05 22.43
CA PRO A 506 10.64 18.23 21.32
C PRO A 506 10.15 19.08 20.14
N VAL A 507 10.61 18.78 18.92
CA VAL A 507 10.15 19.51 17.74
C VAL A 507 8.75 19.10 17.34
N ASP A 508 7.87 20.04 17.02
CA ASP A 508 6.53 19.73 16.50
C ASP A 508 6.60 19.33 15.02
N LEU A 509 6.62 18.04 14.77
CA LEU A 509 6.61 17.46 13.42
C LEU A 509 5.20 17.32 12.83
N GLY A 510 4.16 17.59 13.61
CA GLY A 510 2.75 17.42 13.23
C GLY A 510 2.33 15.98 13.05
N SER A 511 1.20 15.77 12.37
CA SER A 511 0.61 14.45 12.08
C SER A 511 0.63 14.17 10.58
N ARG A 512 1.79 13.82 10.02
CA ARG A 512 1.94 13.58 8.58
C ARG A 512 2.27 12.10 8.30
N CYS A 513 2.08 11.67 7.05
CA CYS A 513 2.53 10.33 6.64
C CYS A 513 4.06 10.27 6.64
N THR A 514 4.61 9.05 6.63
CA THR A 514 6.06 8.80 6.69
C THR A 514 6.85 9.58 5.63
N VAL A 515 6.29 9.74 4.45
CA VAL A 515 6.92 10.44 3.34
C VAL A 515 7.08 11.94 3.63
N PHE A 516 5.99 12.60 4.02
CA PHE A 516 6.05 14.03 4.38
C PHE A 516 6.81 14.27 5.67
N MET A 517 6.82 13.30 6.58
CA MET A 517 7.57 13.37 7.82
C MET A 517 9.08 13.43 7.57
N ASN A 518 9.57 12.71 6.57
CA ASN A 518 10.97 12.75 6.18
C ASN A 518 11.44 14.17 5.84
N SER A 519 10.62 14.91 5.08
CA SER A 519 10.91 16.33 4.78
C SER A 519 10.91 17.21 6.03
N SER A 520 9.99 16.96 6.98
CA SER A 520 9.93 17.72 8.25
C SER A 520 11.15 17.44 9.13
N ILE A 521 11.59 16.17 9.21
CA ILE A 521 12.79 15.80 9.97
C ILE A 521 14.04 16.43 9.36
N LYS A 522 14.19 16.41 8.04
CA LYS A 522 15.30 17.05 7.36
C LYS A 522 15.34 18.56 7.59
N GLN A 523 14.17 19.20 7.59
CA GLN A 523 14.09 20.60 7.91
C GLN A 523 14.53 20.85 9.36
N ALA A 524 14.05 20.05 10.32
CA ALA A 524 14.47 20.14 11.71
C ALA A 524 15.98 19.92 11.89
N GLN A 525 16.57 18.98 11.15
CA GLN A 525 18.03 18.75 11.14
C GLN A 525 18.79 19.93 10.55
N LYS A 526 18.30 20.54 9.45
CA LYS A 526 18.87 21.76 8.87
C LYS A 526 18.82 22.95 9.84
N ASP A 527 17.75 23.00 10.63
CA ASP A 527 17.53 24.02 11.64
C ASP A 527 18.33 23.76 12.94
N GLY A 528 19.16 22.70 12.98
CA GLY A 528 20.05 22.38 14.08
C GLY A 528 19.38 21.71 15.27
N THR A 529 18.17 21.13 15.10
CA THR A 529 17.46 20.42 16.16
C THR A 529 18.23 19.17 16.59
N SER A 530 18.35 18.96 17.91
CA SER A 530 19.00 17.78 18.46
C SER A 530 18.29 16.48 18.11
N VAL A 531 19.02 15.38 18.05
CA VAL A 531 18.44 14.04 17.79
C VAL A 531 17.41 13.66 18.86
N GLN A 532 17.64 14.07 20.12
CA GLN A 532 16.70 13.89 21.23
C GLN A 532 15.36 14.56 20.94
N ASN A 533 15.40 15.81 20.54
CA ASN A 533 14.20 16.60 20.24
C ASN A 533 13.43 16.08 19.01
N ILE A 534 14.14 15.56 18.01
CA ILE A 534 13.54 14.88 16.85
C ILE A 534 12.91 13.57 17.27
N ALA A 535 13.57 12.76 18.09
CA ALA A 535 13.06 11.48 18.55
C ALA A 535 11.75 11.64 19.37
N ALA A 536 11.72 12.60 20.29
CA ALA A 536 10.50 12.91 21.06
C ALA A 536 9.39 13.46 20.15
N GLY A 537 9.71 14.34 19.20
CA GLY A 537 8.77 14.86 18.21
C GLY A 537 8.14 13.73 17.37
N LEU A 538 8.90 12.70 17.02
CA LEU A 538 8.40 11.50 16.34
C LEU A 538 7.44 10.68 17.21
N CYS A 539 7.70 10.56 18.52
CA CYS A 539 6.78 9.89 19.45
C CYS A 539 5.44 10.64 19.51
N TYR A 540 5.45 11.96 19.61
CA TYR A 540 4.26 12.78 19.52
C TYR A 540 3.53 12.61 18.18
N SER A 541 4.26 12.56 17.09
CA SER A 541 3.68 12.40 15.75
C SER A 541 2.95 11.06 15.58
N VAL A 542 3.47 9.95 16.12
CA VAL A 542 2.79 8.65 16.14
C VAL A 542 1.45 8.77 16.86
N VAL A 543 1.44 9.38 18.03
CA VAL A 543 0.23 9.58 18.84
C VAL A 543 -0.79 10.48 18.11
N LYS A 544 -0.33 11.63 17.58
CA LYS A 544 -1.18 12.53 16.79
C LYS A 544 -1.80 11.84 15.57
N ASN A 545 -1.04 10.95 14.90
CA ASN A 545 -1.58 10.16 13.79
C ASN A 545 -2.66 9.18 14.28
N ALA A 546 -2.47 8.51 15.42
CA ALA A 546 -3.46 7.63 16.01
C ALA A 546 -4.76 8.38 16.33
N LEU A 547 -4.64 9.46 17.06
CA LEU A 547 -5.78 10.23 17.56
C LEU A 547 -6.55 10.95 16.46
N TYR A 548 -5.84 11.70 15.60
CA TYR A 548 -6.49 12.62 14.67
C TYR A 548 -6.85 11.98 13.33
N LYS A 549 -6.15 10.93 12.91
CA LYS A 549 -6.40 10.31 11.60
C LYS A 549 -7.13 8.96 11.68
N VAL A 550 -6.90 8.20 12.74
CA VAL A 550 -7.52 6.88 12.90
C VAL A 550 -8.76 6.97 13.76
N ILE A 551 -8.63 7.42 15.00
CA ILE A 551 -9.75 7.57 15.94
C ILE A 551 -10.62 8.79 15.58
N ARG A 552 -9.99 9.85 15.03
CA ARG A 552 -10.60 11.12 14.61
C ARG A 552 -11.24 11.87 15.79
N THR A 553 -10.52 11.92 16.89
CA THR A 553 -10.96 12.65 18.09
C THR A 553 -9.86 13.58 18.60
N THR A 554 -10.31 14.70 19.17
CA THR A 554 -9.50 15.60 20.00
C THR A 554 -10.03 15.64 21.43
N ASP A 555 -11.14 14.94 21.69
CA ASP A 555 -11.82 14.92 22.99
C ASP A 555 -11.49 13.63 23.74
N ALA A 556 -10.86 13.77 24.88
CA ALA A 556 -10.56 12.68 25.80
C ALA A 556 -11.82 11.93 26.28
N GLY A 557 -12.94 12.67 26.46
CA GLY A 557 -14.22 12.11 26.89
C GLY A 557 -14.81 11.11 25.88
N ALA A 558 -14.47 11.24 24.59
CA ALA A 558 -14.92 10.31 23.55
C ALA A 558 -14.29 8.90 23.68
N LEU A 559 -13.15 8.77 24.36
CA LEU A 559 -12.48 7.50 24.63
C LEU A 559 -13.00 6.78 25.88
N GLY A 560 -13.80 7.44 26.72
CA GLY A 560 -14.23 6.91 28.01
C GLY A 560 -13.19 7.08 29.10
N LYS A 561 -13.35 6.36 30.20
CA LYS A 561 -12.48 6.45 31.40
C LYS A 561 -11.49 5.28 31.50
N ASN A 562 -11.90 4.11 31.06
CA ASN A 562 -11.18 2.85 31.20
C ASN A 562 -10.52 2.49 29.87
N ILE A 563 -9.30 3.01 29.66
CA ILE A 563 -8.58 2.86 28.40
C ILE A 563 -7.43 1.88 28.58
N VAL A 564 -7.37 0.87 27.71
CA VAL A 564 -6.24 -0.05 27.62
C VAL A 564 -5.42 0.28 26.37
N VAL A 565 -4.12 0.51 26.56
CA VAL A 565 -3.17 0.68 25.45
C VAL A 565 -2.28 -0.54 25.33
N GLN A 566 -2.12 -1.06 24.13
CA GLN A 566 -1.42 -2.31 23.85
C GLN A 566 -0.74 -2.29 22.48
N GLY A 567 -0.04 -3.38 22.16
CA GLY A 567 0.80 -3.48 20.97
C GLY A 567 2.27 -3.15 21.27
N GLY A 568 3.16 -3.60 20.38
CA GLY A 568 4.60 -3.45 20.56
C GLY A 568 5.09 -2.01 20.65
N THR A 569 4.37 -1.06 20.04
CA THR A 569 4.74 0.37 20.05
C THR A 569 4.58 1.00 21.44
N PHE A 570 3.60 0.56 22.22
CA PHE A 570 3.40 1.03 23.61
C PHE A 570 4.38 0.40 24.64
N LEU A 571 5.29 -0.47 24.22
CA LEU A 571 6.43 -0.84 25.06
C LEU A 571 7.40 0.33 25.25
N SER A 572 7.34 1.33 24.35
CA SER A 572 8.08 2.60 24.48
C SER A 572 7.42 3.51 25.52
N ASP A 573 8.13 3.82 26.60
CA ASP A 573 7.68 4.78 27.61
C ASP A 573 7.51 6.18 27.01
N ALA A 574 8.31 6.55 26.01
CA ALA A 574 8.22 7.82 25.32
C ALA A 574 6.90 7.96 24.55
N VAL A 575 6.47 6.92 23.82
CA VAL A 575 5.18 6.91 23.11
C VAL A 575 4.02 6.90 24.08
N LEU A 576 4.10 6.09 25.12
CA LEU A 576 3.05 6.02 26.16
C LEU A 576 2.85 7.40 26.84
N ARG A 577 3.96 8.03 27.20
CA ARG A 577 3.91 9.36 27.81
C ARG A 577 3.37 10.44 26.88
N ALA A 578 3.79 10.41 25.60
CA ALA A 578 3.26 11.31 24.57
C ALA A 578 1.73 11.15 24.43
N PHE A 579 1.21 9.91 24.51
CA PHE A 579 -0.24 9.65 24.47
C PHE A 579 -0.96 10.26 25.69
N GLU A 580 -0.43 10.05 26.89
CA GLU A 580 -1.01 10.62 28.10
C GLU A 580 -1.01 12.16 28.10
N ILE A 581 0.06 12.78 27.61
CA ILE A 581 0.18 14.25 27.51
C ILE A 581 -0.82 14.79 26.48
N GLU A 582 -0.85 14.21 25.27
CA GLU A 582 -1.69 14.69 24.17
C GLU A 582 -3.18 14.62 24.49
N MET A 583 -3.60 13.60 25.24
CA MET A 583 -5.00 13.43 25.65
C MET A 583 -5.30 13.93 27.05
N ASN A 584 -4.30 14.34 27.82
CA ASN A 584 -4.43 14.70 29.23
C ASN A 584 -5.18 13.64 30.07
N LEU A 585 -4.81 12.39 29.88
CA LEU A 585 -5.41 11.25 30.58
C LEU A 585 -4.33 10.28 31.08
N THR A 586 -4.74 9.40 32.00
CA THR A 586 -3.97 8.23 32.41
C THR A 586 -4.57 6.97 31.80
N VAL A 587 -3.74 6.10 31.26
CA VAL A 587 -4.18 4.88 30.59
C VAL A 587 -3.57 3.63 31.24
N THR A 588 -4.18 2.48 31.02
CA THR A 588 -3.68 1.18 31.48
C THR A 588 -2.81 0.53 30.39
N ARG A 589 -1.52 0.39 30.67
CA ARG A 589 -0.61 -0.42 29.86
C ARG A 589 -0.36 -1.76 30.56
N PRO A 590 -0.81 -2.90 29.98
CA PRO A 590 -0.51 -4.22 30.55
C PRO A 590 1.00 -4.53 30.55
N ASN A 591 1.45 -5.29 31.54
CA ASN A 591 2.82 -5.80 31.58
C ASN A 591 3.16 -6.71 30.37
N ILE A 592 2.15 -7.19 29.65
CA ILE A 592 2.27 -7.98 28.41
C ILE A 592 1.74 -7.24 27.18
N ALA A 593 1.82 -5.91 27.15
CA ALA A 593 1.23 -5.07 26.11
C ALA A 593 1.57 -5.54 24.68
N GLY A 594 2.78 -6.04 24.43
CA GLY A 594 3.22 -6.58 23.13
C GLY A 594 2.71 -7.98 22.83
N LEU A 595 2.09 -8.70 23.78
CA LEU A 595 1.67 -10.10 23.67
C LEU A 595 0.15 -10.28 23.71
N MET A 596 -0.61 -9.20 23.76
CA MET A 596 -2.07 -9.22 24.00
C MET A 596 -2.83 -10.07 22.98
N GLY A 597 -2.43 -10.03 21.68
CA GLY A 597 -3.02 -10.86 20.65
C GLY A 597 -2.83 -12.36 20.93
N ALA A 598 -1.61 -12.77 21.25
CA ALA A 598 -1.31 -14.16 21.57
C ALA A 598 -1.99 -14.61 22.89
N TYR A 599 -2.02 -13.74 23.90
CA TYR A 599 -2.70 -14.02 25.16
C TYR A 599 -4.21 -14.18 24.97
N GLY A 600 -4.85 -13.31 24.19
CA GLY A 600 -6.28 -13.44 23.85
C GLY A 600 -6.57 -14.70 23.04
N ALA A 601 -5.69 -15.10 22.12
CA ALA A 601 -5.81 -16.37 21.40
C ALA A 601 -5.71 -17.57 22.37
N ALA A 602 -4.79 -17.54 23.33
CA ALA A 602 -4.68 -18.58 24.34
C ALA A 602 -5.93 -18.67 25.24
N LEU A 603 -6.49 -17.52 25.67
CA LEU A 603 -7.76 -17.47 26.41
C LEU A 603 -8.92 -18.04 25.60
N TYR A 604 -8.94 -17.77 24.29
CA TYR A 604 -9.95 -18.32 23.40
C TYR A 604 -9.79 -19.84 23.24
N ALA A 605 -8.55 -20.35 23.11
CA ALA A 605 -8.30 -21.79 23.10
C ALA A 605 -8.79 -22.46 24.41
N LEU A 606 -8.53 -21.83 25.54
CA LEU A 606 -9.04 -22.29 26.84
C LEU A 606 -10.57 -22.33 26.90
N LYS A 607 -11.23 -21.26 26.42
CA LYS A 607 -12.70 -21.19 26.35
C LYS A 607 -13.28 -22.23 25.39
N TYR A 608 -12.67 -22.38 24.20
CA TYR A 608 -13.09 -23.36 23.17
C TYR A 608 -13.03 -24.79 23.68
N THR A 609 -12.01 -25.10 24.46
CA THR A 609 -11.79 -26.43 25.03
C THR A 609 -12.65 -26.71 26.26
N LYS A 610 -13.08 -25.72 27.05
CA LYS A 610 -14.01 -25.91 28.18
C LYS A 610 -15.36 -26.52 27.76
N ASN A 611 -15.75 -26.37 26.52
CA ASN A 611 -16.99 -26.95 25.94
C ASN A 611 -16.78 -28.41 25.46
N ILE A 612 -15.56 -28.92 25.55
CA ILE A 612 -15.21 -30.32 25.25
C ILE A 612 -14.87 -30.95 26.61
N SER A 613 -15.57 -32.03 27.03
CA SER A 613 -15.29 -32.70 28.32
C SER A 613 -13.82 -33.14 28.38
N PHE A 614 -13.08 -32.63 29.35
CA PHE A 614 -11.70 -33.03 29.60
C PHE A 614 -11.62 -34.11 30.65
N ASP A 615 -11.30 -35.31 30.22
CA ASP A 615 -10.77 -36.33 31.08
C ASP A 615 -9.25 -36.20 31.18
N THR A 616 -8.66 -36.65 32.30
CA THR A 616 -7.22 -36.66 32.58
C THR A 616 -6.39 -37.37 31.51
N ASP A 617 -7.02 -38.07 30.59
CA ASP A 617 -6.41 -38.76 29.45
C ASP A 617 -6.46 -37.95 28.12
N SER A 618 -6.70 -36.65 28.19
CA SER A 618 -6.79 -35.80 27.01
C SER A 618 -5.53 -35.87 26.15
N ILE A 619 -5.71 -36.17 24.88
CA ILE A 619 -4.61 -36.30 23.91
C ILE A 619 -4.09 -34.89 23.58
N PRO A 620 -2.78 -34.62 23.71
CA PRO A 620 -2.17 -33.35 23.30
C PRO A 620 -2.43 -33.11 21.81
N ILE A 621 -2.74 -31.85 21.45
CA ILE A 621 -2.97 -31.46 20.04
C ILE A 621 -1.68 -31.46 19.21
N ILE A 622 -0.52 -31.32 19.87
CA ILE A 622 0.81 -31.33 19.27
C ILE A 622 1.73 -32.14 20.17
N THR A 623 2.49 -33.03 19.57
CA THR A 623 3.51 -33.82 20.27
C THR A 623 4.92 -33.58 19.70
N GLN A 624 5.95 -33.95 20.47
CA GLN A 624 7.33 -33.92 20.00
C GLN A 624 7.52 -34.81 18.74
N ILE A 625 6.77 -35.94 18.66
CA ILE A 625 6.84 -36.85 17.51
C ILE A 625 6.29 -36.18 16.25
N ASP A 626 5.19 -35.43 16.40
CA ASP A 626 4.60 -34.68 15.26
C ASP A 626 5.59 -33.65 14.72
N LEU A 627 6.29 -32.94 15.59
CA LEU A 627 7.29 -31.94 15.20
C LEU A 627 8.50 -32.58 14.49
N LYS A 628 8.99 -33.71 14.96
CA LYS A 628 10.08 -34.43 14.30
C LYS A 628 9.73 -34.89 12.89
N LYS A 629 8.45 -35.19 12.63
CA LYS A 629 7.94 -35.57 11.32
C LYS A 629 7.45 -34.40 10.48
N PHE A 630 7.47 -33.18 11.04
CA PHE A 630 6.92 -32.02 10.41
C PHE A 630 7.79 -31.52 9.27
N PHE A 631 7.23 -31.50 8.08
CA PHE A 631 7.78 -30.81 6.91
C PHE A 631 6.64 -30.19 6.10
N TYR A 632 6.96 -29.27 5.24
CA TYR A 632 6.00 -28.68 4.30
C TYR A 632 6.65 -28.41 2.95
N ASN A 633 5.84 -28.41 1.92
CA ASN A 633 6.25 -28.11 0.56
C ASN A 633 5.38 -26.97 0.01
N SER A 634 6.00 -26.00 -0.68
CA SER A 634 5.29 -24.87 -1.28
C SER A 634 5.38 -24.92 -2.80
N GLN A 635 4.26 -24.69 -3.47
CA GLN A 635 4.15 -24.67 -4.92
C GLN A 635 3.40 -23.42 -5.41
N ASN A 636 3.98 -22.73 -6.38
CA ASN A 636 3.35 -21.61 -7.04
C ASN A 636 2.47 -22.09 -8.20
N LEU A 637 1.22 -21.65 -8.23
CA LEU A 637 0.22 -21.99 -9.24
C LEU A 637 -0.44 -20.73 -9.79
N THR A 638 -0.84 -20.76 -11.06
CA THR A 638 -1.70 -19.73 -11.65
C THR A 638 -3.11 -20.28 -11.80
N CYS A 639 -4.10 -19.61 -11.22
CA CYS A 639 -5.49 -20.01 -11.33
C CYS A 639 -6.03 -19.70 -12.74
N GLY A 640 -6.59 -20.73 -13.40
CA GLY A 640 -7.22 -20.59 -14.72
C GLY A 640 -8.76 -20.51 -14.67
N LYS A 641 -9.39 -20.42 -13.48
CA LYS A 641 -10.84 -20.54 -13.33
C LYS A 641 -11.65 -19.27 -13.67
N CYS A 642 -10.99 -18.08 -13.78
CA CYS A 642 -11.65 -16.83 -14.13
C CYS A 642 -10.63 -15.82 -14.69
N PRO A 643 -11.07 -14.67 -15.24
CA PRO A 643 -10.19 -13.64 -15.80
C PRO A 643 -9.13 -13.09 -14.84
N ASN A 644 -9.37 -13.16 -13.54
CA ASN A 644 -8.42 -12.66 -12.51
C ASN A 644 -7.09 -13.40 -12.49
N LYS A 645 -6.99 -14.63 -13.05
CA LYS A 645 -5.75 -15.43 -13.14
C LYS A 645 -4.86 -15.33 -11.90
N CYS A 646 -5.49 -15.50 -10.71
CA CYS A 646 -4.82 -15.32 -9.42
C CYS A 646 -3.54 -16.15 -9.34
N GLN A 647 -2.51 -15.55 -8.78
CA GLN A 647 -1.27 -16.22 -8.46
C GLN A 647 -1.42 -16.86 -7.07
N ILE A 648 -1.36 -18.18 -6.99
CA ILE A 648 -1.63 -18.96 -5.80
C ILE A 648 -0.36 -19.58 -5.29
N VAL A 649 -0.15 -19.52 -3.99
CA VAL A 649 0.82 -20.36 -3.29
C VAL A 649 0.04 -21.49 -2.61
N LYS A 650 0.34 -22.71 -2.95
CA LYS A 650 -0.16 -23.92 -2.32
C LYS A 650 0.90 -24.45 -1.38
N ILE A 651 0.58 -24.60 -0.11
CA ILE A 651 1.44 -25.20 0.91
C ILE A 651 0.79 -26.51 1.36
N GLU A 652 1.53 -27.59 1.30
CA GLU A 652 1.11 -28.92 1.77
C GLU A 652 1.96 -29.29 2.97
N PHE A 653 1.30 -29.62 4.08
CA PHE A 653 1.94 -29.99 5.33
C PHE A 653 1.95 -31.51 5.52
N SER A 654 2.91 -32.01 6.28
CA SER A 654 3.05 -33.45 6.61
C SER A 654 1.86 -34.04 7.35
N ASN A 655 1.00 -33.21 7.94
CA ASN A 655 -0.29 -33.61 8.57
C ASN A 655 -1.45 -33.72 7.57
N ASN A 656 -1.17 -33.78 6.27
CA ASN A 656 -2.13 -33.81 5.16
C ASN A 656 -3.02 -32.56 5.02
N GLN A 657 -2.77 -31.50 5.82
CA GLN A 657 -3.45 -30.23 5.65
C GLN A 657 -2.88 -29.48 4.46
N LYS A 658 -3.73 -28.70 3.80
CA LYS A 658 -3.36 -27.83 2.66
C LYS A 658 -3.74 -26.40 2.96
N TYR A 659 -2.85 -25.49 2.67
CA TYR A 659 -3.10 -24.06 2.74
C TYR A 659 -2.92 -23.43 1.36
N LEU A 660 -3.93 -22.68 0.93
CA LEU A 660 -3.94 -21.96 -0.34
C LEU A 660 -4.04 -20.47 -0.06
N THR A 661 -3.16 -19.70 -0.65
CA THR A 661 -3.14 -18.25 -0.48
C THR A 661 -2.92 -17.55 -1.82
N GLY A 662 -3.24 -16.24 -1.89
CA GLY A 662 -3.20 -15.47 -3.14
C GLY A 662 -4.46 -15.62 -4.01
N ASN A 663 -5.42 -16.46 -3.62
CA ASN A 663 -6.72 -16.59 -4.28
C ASN A 663 -7.64 -15.41 -3.91
N LYS A 664 -8.37 -14.92 -4.91
CA LYS A 664 -9.38 -13.86 -4.75
C LYS A 664 -10.79 -14.41 -4.52
N CYS A 665 -10.94 -15.72 -4.34
CA CYS A 665 -12.24 -16.38 -4.15
C CYS A 665 -12.08 -17.77 -3.51
N SER A 666 -13.18 -18.33 -2.99
CA SER A 666 -13.23 -19.68 -2.40
C SER A 666 -13.29 -20.84 -3.41
N LEU A 667 -13.28 -20.57 -4.72
CA LEU A 667 -13.39 -21.59 -5.76
C LEU A 667 -12.25 -22.62 -5.77
N ILE A 668 -11.18 -22.36 -5.04
CA ILE A 668 -9.98 -23.18 -5.00
C ILE A 668 -9.82 -23.88 -3.65
N ASP A 669 -10.51 -23.42 -2.61
CA ASP A 669 -10.48 -24.09 -1.31
C ASP A 669 -11.14 -25.47 -1.45
N GLU A 670 -10.32 -26.53 -1.51
CA GLU A 670 -10.75 -27.91 -1.63
C GLU A 670 -11.24 -28.53 -0.29
N GLY A 671 -11.41 -27.70 0.75
CA GLY A 671 -11.85 -28.13 2.07
C GLY A 671 -13.38 -28.12 2.25
N GLN A 672 -13.94 -29.28 2.44
CA GLN A 672 -15.16 -29.64 3.18
C GLN A 672 -16.51 -28.92 2.97
N THR A 673 -16.69 -27.95 2.09
CA THR A 673 -18.03 -27.41 1.80
C THR A 673 -18.70 -28.22 0.69
N ASP A 674 -19.90 -28.69 0.98
CA ASP A 674 -20.78 -29.35 0.03
C ASP A 674 -20.87 -28.60 -1.30
N LYS A 675 -20.76 -29.30 -2.42
CA LYS A 675 -20.85 -28.70 -3.76
C LYS A 675 -22.16 -27.94 -3.95
N ALA A 676 -23.26 -28.44 -3.34
CA ALA A 676 -24.57 -27.81 -3.38
C ALA A 676 -24.55 -26.47 -2.63
N HIS A 677 -23.90 -26.37 -1.48
CA HIS A 677 -23.78 -25.13 -0.72
C HIS A 677 -22.93 -24.08 -1.46
N LYS A 678 -21.82 -24.50 -2.08
CA LYS A 678 -21.00 -23.59 -2.94
C LYS A 678 -21.80 -23.07 -4.14
N GLN A 679 -22.60 -23.92 -4.76
CA GLN A 679 -23.44 -23.50 -5.87
C GLN A 679 -24.53 -22.52 -5.41
N LEU A 680 -25.14 -22.79 -4.25
CA LEU A 680 -26.11 -21.88 -3.63
C LEU A 680 -25.51 -20.48 -3.38
N LEU A 681 -24.33 -20.40 -2.75
CA LEU A 681 -23.67 -19.12 -2.47
C LEU A 681 -23.29 -18.35 -3.76
N LYS A 682 -22.96 -19.06 -4.83
CA LYS A 682 -22.73 -18.45 -6.14
C LYS A 682 -24.02 -17.84 -6.71
N GLU A 683 -25.14 -18.51 -6.57
CA GLU A 683 -26.46 -18.02 -6.99
C GLU A 683 -26.95 -16.84 -6.15
N LEU A 684 -26.49 -16.74 -4.89
CA LEU A 684 -26.78 -15.66 -3.95
C LEU A 684 -25.83 -14.45 -4.09
N ASN A 685 -25.15 -14.29 -5.24
CA ASN A 685 -24.23 -13.20 -5.48
C ASN A 685 -24.68 -12.37 -6.71
N ILE A 686 -25.22 -11.18 -6.46
CA ILE A 686 -25.74 -10.30 -7.51
C ILE A 686 -24.65 -9.82 -8.47
N PHE A 687 -23.40 -9.68 -8.04
CA PHE A 687 -22.29 -9.19 -8.89
C PHE A 687 -21.93 -10.19 -9.99
N GLU A 688 -22.00 -11.47 -9.72
CA GLU A 688 -21.84 -12.49 -10.77
C GLU A 688 -23.01 -12.46 -11.76
N TYR A 689 -24.22 -12.25 -11.27
CA TYR A 689 -25.39 -12.10 -12.11
C TYR A 689 -25.29 -10.87 -13.03
N LYS A 690 -24.91 -9.70 -12.48
CA LYS A 690 -24.67 -8.46 -13.26
C LYS A 690 -23.70 -8.69 -14.41
N LEU A 691 -22.54 -9.28 -14.13
CA LEU A 691 -21.53 -9.53 -15.14
C LEU A 691 -22.04 -10.49 -16.23
N ASN A 692 -22.75 -11.54 -15.85
CA ASN A 692 -23.36 -12.48 -16.79
C ASN A 692 -24.41 -11.79 -17.68
N ARG A 693 -25.23 -10.89 -17.13
CA ARG A 693 -26.22 -10.13 -17.89
C ARG A 693 -25.58 -9.16 -18.90
N LEU A 694 -24.46 -8.51 -18.51
CA LEU A 694 -23.74 -7.60 -19.39
C LEU A 694 -22.91 -8.34 -20.44
N SER A 695 -22.57 -9.62 -20.22
CA SER A 695 -21.76 -10.41 -21.17
C SER A 695 -22.42 -10.56 -22.55
N LYS A 696 -23.74 -10.42 -22.65
CA LYS A 696 -24.46 -10.45 -23.94
C LYS A 696 -24.07 -9.32 -24.90
N TYR A 697 -23.48 -8.21 -24.36
CA TYR A 697 -23.05 -7.08 -25.16
C TYR A 697 -21.56 -7.16 -25.56
N PHE A 698 -20.80 -8.10 -25.02
CA PHE A 698 -19.38 -8.24 -25.35
C PHE A 698 -19.19 -8.62 -26.81
N TYR A 699 -18.25 -7.95 -27.46
CA TYR A 699 -17.95 -8.13 -28.87
C TYR A 699 -17.40 -9.55 -29.11
N ASN A 700 -18.10 -10.31 -29.96
CA ASN A 700 -17.71 -11.64 -30.40
C ASN A 700 -18.34 -11.93 -31.77
N GLN A 701 -18.05 -13.07 -32.37
CA GLN A 701 -18.57 -13.46 -33.71
C GLN A 701 -20.11 -13.46 -33.78
N LYS A 702 -20.82 -13.70 -32.67
CA LYS A 702 -22.30 -13.69 -32.65
C LYS A 702 -22.88 -12.29 -32.58
N ASN A 703 -22.15 -11.34 -31.98
CA ASN A 703 -22.61 -9.98 -31.76
C ASN A 703 -22.05 -8.98 -32.75
N SER A 704 -21.09 -9.38 -33.60
CA SER A 704 -20.57 -8.53 -34.68
C SER A 704 -21.58 -8.41 -35.83
N ASN A 705 -21.69 -7.21 -36.36
CA ASN A 705 -22.43 -6.92 -37.60
C ASN A 705 -21.48 -6.38 -38.69
N PRO A 706 -20.72 -7.24 -39.36
CA PRO A 706 -19.72 -6.79 -40.33
C PRO A 706 -20.34 -6.07 -41.54
N ASN A 707 -21.66 -6.18 -41.74
CA ASN A 707 -22.43 -5.50 -42.80
C ASN A 707 -23.11 -4.22 -42.33
N ALA A 708 -22.80 -3.72 -41.12
CA ALA A 708 -23.34 -2.48 -40.61
C ALA A 708 -23.00 -1.30 -41.51
N LYS A 709 -24.04 -0.55 -41.98
CA LYS A 709 -23.89 0.55 -42.94
C LYS A 709 -22.99 1.68 -42.43
N ASN A 710 -23.03 1.92 -41.12
CA ASN A 710 -22.30 3.03 -40.48
C ASN A 710 -20.93 2.63 -39.91
N GLY A 711 -20.50 1.39 -40.17
CA GLY A 711 -19.18 0.90 -39.81
C GLY A 711 -19.02 0.58 -38.30
N LYS A 712 -17.75 0.38 -37.89
CA LYS A 712 -17.40 0.02 -36.50
C LYS A 712 -17.33 1.23 -35.59
N ILE A 713 -17.88 1.09 -34.38
CA ILE A 713 -17.81 2.09 -33.32
C ILE A 713 -17.47 1.43 -31.98
N GLY A 714 -16.50 1.97 -31.27
CA GLY A 714 -16.00 1.42 -30.00
C GLY A 714 -16.62 2.07 -28.76
N LEU A 715 -16.95 1.26 -27.79
CA LEU A 715 -17.40 1.69 -26.47
C LEU A 715 -16.42 1.22 -25.37
N PRO A 716 -15.85 2.11 -24.55
CA PRO A 716 -15.05 1.69 -23.41
C PRO A 716 -15.95 1.17 -22.28
N PHE A 717 -15.68 -0.05 -21.80
CA PHE A 717 -16.48 -0.70 -20.76
C PHE A 717 -15.96 -0.31 -19.37
N GLN A 718 -16.11 0.95 -18.98
CA GLN A 718 -15.70 1.45 -17.68
C GLN A 718 -16.48 2.72 -17.29
N LEU A 719 -16.39 3.14 -16.05
CA LEU A 719 -17.12 4.25 -15.43
C LEU A 719 -18.65 4.13 -15.68
N ASN A 720 -19.33 5.24 -15.99
CA ASN A 720 -20.77 5.25 -16.23
C ASN A 720 -21.22 4.37 -17.40
N MET A 721 -20.32 4.03 -18.31
CA MET A 721 -20.63 3.09 -19.38
C MET A 721 -21.00 1.72 -18.84
N TYR A 722 -20.52 1.35 -17.65
CA TYR A 722 -20.84 0.07 -17.02
C TYR A 722 -22.35 -0.10 -16.75
N GLU A 723 -23.03 0.94 -16.29
CA GLU A 723 -24.50 0.94 -16.14
C GLU A 723 -25.22 1.20 -17.46
N MET A 724 -24.66 2.08 -18.30
CA MET A 724 -25.32 2.58 -19.49
C MET A 724 -25.08 1.72 -20.76
N ILE A 725 -24.29 0.65 -20.69
CA ILE A 725 -24.04 -0.23 -21.85
C ILE A 725 -25.33 -0.78 -22.48
N PRO A 726 -26.35 -1.23 -21.73
CA PRO A 726 -27.59 -1.67 -22.32
C PRO A 726 -28.21 -0.61 -23.24
N PHE A 727 -28.21 0.65 -22.79
CA PHE A 727 -28.67 1.78 -23.56
C PHE A 727 -27.80 2.05 -24.79
N TRP A 728 -26.51 2.29 -24.59
CA TRP A 728 -25.61 2.70 -25.67
C TRP A 728 -25.43 1.64 -26.74
N HIS A 729 -25.30 0.38 -26.34
CA HIS A 729 -25.20 -0.72 -27.29
C HIS A 729 -26.45 -0.84 -28.15
N LYS A 730 -27.64 -0.82 -27.55
CA LYS A 730 -28.92 -0.89 -28.26
C LYS A 730 -29.12 0.33 -29.12
N PHE A 731 -28.82 1.53 -28.61
CA PHE A 731 -28.92 2.80 -29.33
C PHE A 731 -28.08 2.81 -30.62
N LEU A 732 -26.80 2.49 -30.51
CA LEU A 732 -25.88 2.51 -31.66
C LEU A 732 -26.16 1.35 -32.63
N SER A 733 -26.53 0.18 -32.15
CA SER A 733 -26.94 -0.94 -33.02
C SER A 733 -28.24 -0.62 -33.80
N ALA A 734 -29.19 0.10 -33.18
CA ALA A 734 -30.42 0.56 -33.88
C ALA A 734 -30.13 1.64 -34.93
N LEU A 735 -28.98 2.30 -34.85
CA LEU A 735 -28.44 3.21 -35.86
C LEU A 735 -27.53 2.52 -36.88
N ASP A 736 -27.54 1.19 -36.91
CA ASP A 736 -26.81 0.35 -37.88
C ASP A 736 -25.27 0.52 -37.79
N PHE A 737 -24.73 0.62 -36.55
CA PHE A 737 -23.31 0.50 -36.27
C PHE A 737 -22.95 -0.93 -35.86
N ASP A 738 -21.74 -1.38 -36.18
CA ASP A 738 -21.10 -2.56 -35.59
C ASP A 738 -20.43 -2.13 -34.26
N VAL A 739 -21.11 -2.41 -33.15
CA VAL A 739 -20.75 -1.89 -31.84
C VAL A 739 -19.71 -2.82 -31.20
N VAL A 740 -18.52 -2.30 -30.96
CA VAL A 740 -17.39 -3.00 -30.35
C VAL A 740 -17.25 -2.55 -28.90
N LEU A 741 -17.68 -3.37 -27.96
CA LEU A 741 -17.44 -3.16 -26.54
C LEU A 741 -16.08 -3.71 -26.15
N SER A 742 -15.27 -2.93 -25.40
CA SER A 742 -14.01 -3.44 -24.84
C SER A 742 -14.29 -4.53 -23.79
N PRO A 743 -13.37 -5.50 -23.60
CA PRO A 743 -13.58 -6.62 -22.69
C PRO A 743 -13.59 -6.16 -21.22
N VAL A 744 -13.97 -7.07 -20.32
CA VAL A 744 -13.87 -6.88 -18.87
C VAL A 744 -12.43 -6.55 -18.50
N SER A 745 -12.24 -5.64 -17.57
CA SER A 745 -10.92 -5.20 -17.12
C SER A 745 -10.13 -6.33 -16.43
N ASP A 746 -8.85 -6.29 -16.66
CA ASP A 746 -7.84 -7.07 -15.95
C ASP A 746 -6.58 -6.21 -15.71
N LEU A 747 -5.59 -6.76 -15.03
CA LEU A 747 -4.33 -6.05 -14.79
C LEU A 747 -3.58 -5.69 -16.09
N ALA A 748 -3.72 -6.50 -17.15
CA ALA A 748 -3.13 -6.21 -18.46
C ALA A 748 -3.79 -4.99 -19.11
N THR A 749 -5.10 -4.80 -18.90
CA THR A 749 -5.83 -3.60 -19.33
C THR A 749 -5.26 -2.35 -18.65
N PHE A 750 -5.03 -2.38 -17.34
CA PHE A 750 -4.41 -1.26 -16.63
C PHE A 750 -3.01 -0.94 -17.19
N ARG A 751 -2.15 -1.94 -17.31
CA ARG A 751 -0.78 -1.77 -17.82
C ARG A 751 -0.71 -1.19 -19.23
N LYS A 752 -1.61 -1.58 -20.12
CA LYS A 752 -1.67 -1.02 -21.49
C LYS A 752 -1.90 0.50 -21.48
N GLY A 753 -2.72 1.00 -20.56
CA GLY A 753 -3.09 2.41 -20.50
C GLY A 753 -2.21 3.24 -19.57
N GLN A 754 -1.37 2.63 -18.75
CA GLN A 754 -0.68 3.28 -17.64
C GLN A 754 0.18 4.48 -18.06
N ALA A 755 0.87 4.38 -19.19
CA ALA A 755 1.73 5.46 -19.70
C ALA A 755 0.94 6.71 -20.15
N ASP A 756 -0.33 6.57 -20.48
CA ASP A 756 -1.17 7.66 -21.00
C ASP A 756 -1.95 8.38 -19.88
N ILE A 757 -1.86 7.92 -18.62
CA ILE A 757 -2.59 8.50 -17.50
C ILE A 757 -1.99 9.88 -17.16
N PRO A 758 -2.75 10.98 -17.31
CA PRO A 758 -2.19 12.33 -17.12
C PRO A 758 -2.04 12.73 -15.66
N SER A 759 -2.76 12.07 -14.76
CA SER A 759 -2.72 12.38 -13.32
C SER A 759 -2.81 11.12 -12.48
N ASP A 760 -1.84 10.95 -11.59
CA ASP A 760 -1.82 9.83 -10.64
C ASP A 760 -2.94 9.92 -9.58
N THR A 761 -3.50 11.10 -9.36
CA THR A 761 -4.55 11.32 -8.35
C THR A 761 -5.96 10.96 -8.80
N VAL A 762 -6.19 10.68 -10.10
CA VAL A 762 -7.50 10.24 -10.57
C VAL A 762 -7.84 8.84 -10.05
N CYS A 763 -9.12 8.57 -9.79
CA CYS A 763 -9.57 7.29 -9.26
C CYS A 763 -9.25 6.12 -10.19
N PHE A 764 -9.03 4.94 -9.63
CA PHE A 764 -8.62 3.75 -10.38
C PHE A 764 -9.56 3.37 -11.53
N PRO A 765 -10.90 3.43 -11.41
CA PRO A 765 -11.79 3.18 -12.54
C PRO A 765 -11.52 4.10 -13.76
N ALA A 766 -11.16 5.35 -13.52
CA ALA A 766 -10.82 6.27 -14.61
C ALA A 766 -9.48 5.92 -15.26
N LYS A 767 -8.49 5.47 -14.47
CA LYS A 767 -7.19 4.98 -15.00
C LYS A 767 -7.39 3.79 -15.95
N LEU A 768 -8.31 2.89 -15.65
CA LEU A 768 -8.62 1.73 -16.51
C LEU A 768 -9.14 2.12 -17.89
N VAL A 769 -9.83 3.27 -18.03
CA VAL A 769 -10.36 3.73 -19.33
C VAL A 769 -9.27 3.83 -20.38
N HIS A 770 -8.07 4.29 -20.01
CA HIS A 770 -6.92 4.39 -20.94
C HIS A 770 -6.59 3.04 -21.57
N GLY A 771 -6.57 1.97 -20.78
CA GLY A 771 -6.34 0.61 -21.28
C GLY A 771 -7.48 0.08 -22.15
N HIS A 772 -8.74 0.45 -21.84
CA HIS A 772 -9.88 0.11 -22.67
C HIS A 772 -9.79 0.78 -24.05
N ILE A 773 -9.42 2.05 -24.10
CA ILE A 773 -9.22 2.78 -25.36
C ILE A 773 -8.10 2.12 -26.18
N LYS A 774 -6.94 1.85 -25.58
CA LYS A 774 -5.85 1.14 -26.26
C LYS A 774 -6.28 -0.23 -26.79
N THR A 775 -7.11 -0.93 -26.06
CA THR A 775 -7.64 -2.22 -26.52
C THR A 775 -8.56 -2.05 -27.72
N LEU A 776 -9.41 -1.04 -27.73
CA LEU A 776 -10.29 -0.74 -28.88
C LEU A 776 -9.49 -0.31 -30.11
N THR A 777 -8.53 0.60 -29.96
CA THR A 777 -7.73 1.13 -31.08
C THR A 777 -6.70 0.14 -31.63
N ASP A 778 -5.92 -0.46 -30.71
CA ASP A 778 -4.75 -1.22 -31.12
C ASP A 778 -5.06 -2.70 -31.41
N GLN A 779 -5.98 -3.30 -30.64
CA GLN A 779 -6.32 -4.71 -30.76
C GLN A 779 -7.52 -4.93 -31.68
N PHE A 780 -8.63 -4.19 -31.47
CA PHE A 780 -9.84 -4.32 -32.30
C PHE A 780 -9.84 -3.42 -33.53
N LYS A 781 -8.83 -2.53 -33.65
CA LYS A 781 -8.69 -1.62 -34.79
C LYS A 781 -9.96 -0.83 -35.10
N VAL A 782 -10.61 -0.32 -34.04
CA VAL A 782 -11.84 0.47 -34.15
C VAL A 782 -11.48 1.89 -34.60
N PRO A 783 -12.07 2.43 -35.70
CA PRO A 783 -11.71 3.75 -36.22
C PRO A 783 -12.34 4.89 -35.43
N VAL A 784 -13.46 4.64 -34.73
CA VAL A 784 -14.24 5.66 -34.03
C VAL A 784 -14.53 5.18 -32.60
N ILE A 785 -14.24 6.01 -31.62
CA ILE A 785 -14.57 5.78 -30.22
C ILE A 785 -15.75 6.70 -29.84
N PHE A 786 -16.82 6.09 -29.33
CA PHE A 786 -17.94 6.83 -28.77
C PHE A 786 -17.86 6.81 -27.25
N TYR A 787 -17.60 7.97 -26.65
CA TYR A 787 -17.48 8.12 -25.21
C TYR A 787 -18.11 9.45 -24.77
N PRO A 788 -19.42 9.47 -24.45
CA PRO A 788 -20.15 10.69 -24.16
C PRO A 788 -19.79 11.29 -22.81
N CYS A 789 -19.86 12.61 -22.74
CA CYS A 789 -19.79 13.39 -21.51
C CYS A 789 -21.18 13.48 -20.88
N LEU A 790 -21.33 12.94 -19.67
CA LEU A 790 -22.60 12.88 -18.94
C LEU A 790 -22.51 13.67 -17.63
N SER A 791 -22.88 14.95 -17.67
CA SER A 791 -22.97 15.77 -16.45
C SER A 791 -24.14 15.33 -15.57
N TYR A 792 -25.24 14.92 -16.19
CA TYR A 792 -26.43 14.40 -15.52
C TYR A 792 -26.59 12.90 -15.75
N ASN A 793 -27.02 12.20 -14.70
CA ASN A 793 -27.51 10.84 -14.80
C ASN A 793 -29.05 10.82 -14.98
N ILE A 794 -29.63 9.64 -15.12
CA ILE A 794 -31.06 9.46 -15.15
C ILE A 794 -31.65 9.92 -13.80
N ASN A 795 -32.66 10.82 -13.88
CA ASN A 795 -33.39 11.25 -12.70
C ASN A 795 -34.24 10.10 -12.17
N GLN A 796 -34.07 9.78 -10.90
CA GLN A 796 -34.78 8.71 -10.18
C GLN A 796 -35.70 9.25 -9.10
N ASP A 797 -35.85 10.57 -8.98
CA ASP A 797 -36.67 11.29 -7.98
C ASP A 797 -36.34 10.98 -6.52
N ILE A 798 -35.07 10.51 -6.25
CA ILE A 798 -34.58 10.15 -4.91
C ILE A 798 -33.62 11.18 -4.32
N SER A 799 -33.28 12.22 -5.05
CA SER A 799 -32.27 13.23 -4.70
C SER A 799 -32.73 14.64 -5.03
N ASN A 800 -32.00 15.65 -4.55
CA ASN A 800 -32.25 17.06 -4.86
C ASN A 800 -31.79 17.41 -6.28
N ASN A 801 -30.80 16.67 -6.80
CA ASN A 801 -30.29 16.77 -8.16
C ASN A 801 -29.79 15.38 -8.60
N HIS A 802 -29.42 15.23 -9.86
CA HIS A 802 -29.01 13.95 -10.45
C HIS A 802 -27.67 14.04 -11.18
N PHE A 803 -26.71 14.76 -10.59
CA PHE A 803 -25.38 14.89 -11.16
C PHE A 803 -24.59 13.57 -11.15
N ASN A 804 -23.72 13.43 -12.14
CA ASN A 804 -22.57 12.54 -12.08
C ASN A 804 -21.37 13.24 -11.42
N CYS A 805 -20.35 12.49 -11.03
CA CYS A 805 -19.11 13.07 -10.55
C CYS A 805 -18.34 13.76 -11.69
N PRO A 806 -17.46 14.74 -11.41
CA PRO A 806 -16.70 15.45 -12.45
C PRO A 806 -15.88 14.53 -13.36
N VAL A 807 -15.36 13.42 -12.82
CA VAL A 807 -14.61 12.44 -13.62
C VAL A 807 -15.54 11.78 -14.65
N VAL A 808 -16.71 11.28 -14.26
CA VAL A 808 -17.69 10.72 -15.20
C VAL A 808 -18.14 11.76 -16.23
N ALA A 809 -18.34 13.01 -15.79
CA ALA A 809 -18.85 14.07 -16.66
C ALA A 809 -17.84 14.51 -17.73
N TYR A 810 -16.54 14.59 -17.42
CA TYR A 810 -15.56 15.27 -18.29
C TYR A 810 -14.38 14.40 -18.73
N TYR A 811 -14.18 13.23 -18.14
CA TYR A 811 -13.04 12.38 -18.47
C TYR A 811 -12.98 11.94 -19.93
N PRO A 812 -14.11 11.79 -20.66
CA PRO A 812 -14.06 11.56 -22.10
C PRO A 812 -13.20 12.57 -22.86
N GLN A 813 -13.24 13.86 -22.52
CA GLN A 813 -12.41 14.89 -23.16
C GLN A 813 -10.92 14.70 -22.85
N VAL A 814 -10.58 14.38 -21.60
CA VAL A 814 -9.19 14.10 -21.20
C VAL A 814 -8.62 12.94 -22.02
N ILE A 815 -9.41 11.89 -22.18
CA ILE A 815 -9.03 10.69 -22.96
C ILE A 815 -8.83 11.06 -24.44
N GLY A 816 -9.69 11.87 -25.03
CA GLY A 816 -9.57 12.28 -26.43
C GLY A 816 -8.28 13.05 -26.71
N ILE A 817 -7.88 13.94 -25.82
CA ILE A 817 -6.62 14.68 -25.93
C ILE A 817 -5.40 13.73 -25.86
N SER A 818 -5.46 12.73 -25.01
CA SER A 818 -4.37 11.75 -24.84
C SER A 818 -4.24 10.76 -26.00
N ASN A 819 -5.22 10.68 -26.90
CA ASN A 819 -5.26 9.71 -27.98
C ASN A 819 -5.57 10.35 -29.35
N PRO A 820 -4.71 11.22 -29.88
CA PRO A 820 -4.98 12.03 -31.07
C PRO A 820 -5.16 11.23 -32.37
N ASN A 821 -4.77 9.95 -32.39
CA ASN A 821 -4.82 9.09 -33.58
C ASN A 821 -6.19 8.40 -33.77
N ALA A 822 -7.12 8.54 -32.83
CA ALA A 822 -8.47 7.99 -32.96
C ALA A 822 -9.50 9.11 -33.06
N LEU A 823 -10.55 8.89 -33.85
CA LEU A 823 -11.68 9.81 -33.90
C LEU A 823 -12.57 9.57 -32.68
N PHE A 824 -12.69 10.58 -31.82
CA PHE A 824 -13.57 10.54 -30.66
C PHE A 824 -14.86 11.30 -30.90
N LEU A 825 -15.99 10.65 -30.60
CA LEU A 825 -17.28 11.27 -30.46
C LEU A 825 -17.58 11.43 -28.97
N GLN A 826 -17.59 12.68 -28.50
CA GLN A 826 -17.67 13.04 -27.07
C GLN A 826 -18.81 14.04 -26.80
N PRO A 827 -20.06 13.73 -27.23
CA PRO A 827 -21.15 14.64 -27.04
C PRO A 827 -21.45 14.89 -25.57
N PHE A 828 -21.76 16.15 -25.22
CA PHE A 828 -22.37 16.48 -23.94
C PHE A 828 -23.86 16.24 -24.02
N VAL A 829 -24.37 15.24 -23.33
CA VAL A 829 -25.77 14.84 -23.40
C VAL A 829 -26.40 14.71 -22.02
N ASP A 830 -27.70 15.06 -21.96
CA ASP A 830 -28.54 14.80 -20.79
C ASP A 830 -29.58 13.73 -21.17
N PRO A 831 -29.57 12.55 -20.58
CA PRO A 831 -30.54 11.49 -20.88
C PRO A 831 -31.99 11.85 -20.45
N ASN A 832 -32.20 12.90 -19.68
CA ASN A 832 -33.52 13.35 -19.24
C ASN A 832 -34.17 14.34 -20.22
N ASP A 833 -33.40 15.00 -21.09
CA ASP A 833 -33.88 15.84 -22.16
C ASP A 833 -33.69 15.15 -23.52
N LYS A 834 -34.61 14.28 -23.90
CA LYS A 834 -34.60 13.55 -25.17
C LYS A 834 -34.45 14.47 -26.38
N LYS A 835 -35.04 15.68 -26.35
CA LYS A 835 -34.99 16.59 -27.50
C LYS A 835 -33.60 17.17 -27.71
N SER A 836 -32.99 17.67 -26.65
CA SER A 836 -31.61 18.16 -26.64
C SER A 836 -30.64 17.04 -26.94
N PHE A 837 -30.77 15.89 -26.25
CA PHE A 837 -29.96 14.69 -26.47
C PHE A 837 -29.91 14.31 -27.97
N CYS A 838 -31.08 14.13 -28.61
CA CYS A 838 -31.11 13.67 -30.00
C CYS A 838 -30.53 14.70 -30.99
N LYS A 839 -30.68 15.99 -30.74
CA LYS A 839 -30.05 17.03 -31.56
C LYS A 839 -28.53 17.06 -31.41
N THR A 840 -28.04 16.92 -30.19
CA THR A 840 -26.60 16.88 -29.92
C THR A 840 -25.96 15.66 -30.58
N ILE A 841 -26.59 14.48 -30.47
CA ILE A 841 -26.13 13.27 -31.16
C ILE A 841 -26.17 13.42 -32.69
N GLU A 842 -27.22 14.04 -33.26
CA GLU A 842 -27.27 14.29 -34.69
C GLU A 842 -26.09 15.12 -35.17
N GLY A 843 -25.75 16.20 -34.44
CA GLY A 843 -24.60 17.04 -34.75
C GLY A 843 -23.26 16.29 -34.60
N GLU A 844 -23.15 15.40 -33.63
CA GLU A 844 -21.96 14.62 -33.43
C GLU A 844 -21.75 13.53 -34.49
N LEU A 845 -22.83 12.83 -34.89
CA LEU A 845 -22.80 11.82 -35.95
C LEU A 845 -22.56 12.42 -37.34
N PHE A 846 -22.90 13.69 -37.55
CA PHE A 846 -22.55 14.39 -38.78
C PHE A 846 -21.06 14.40 -39.09
N LYS A 847 -20.21 14.36 -38.07
CA LYS A 847 -18.74 14.25 -38.22
C LYS A 847 -18.32 12.96 -38.92
N LEU A 848 -19.15 11.92 -38.88
CA LEU A 848 -18.94 10.65 -39.58
C LEU A 848 -19.46 10.61 -41.02
N LYS A 849 -20.05 11.69 -41.48
CA LYS A 849 -20.72 11.79 -42.81
C LYS A 849 -21.77 10.68 -43.02
N THR A 850 -22.53 10.34 -41.97
CA THR A 850 -23.61 9.35 -42.04
C THR A 850 -24.92 10.01 -42.52
N ASP A 851 -25.83 9.21 -43.12
CA ASP A 851 -27.16 9.64 -43.52
C ASP A 851 -28.23 9.50 -42.41
N ILE A 852 -27.79 9.37 -41.18
CA ILE A 852 -28.65 9.17 -39.99
C ILE A 852 -29.46 10.48 -39.77
N LYS A 853 -30.78 10.35 -39.71
CA LYS A 853 -31.69 11.48 -39.46
C LYS A 853 -32.29 11.48 -38.07
N LEU A 854 -32.67 12.63 -37.58
CA LEU A 854 -33.24 12.85 -36.26
C LEU A 854 -34.38 11.87 -35.87
N PRO A 855 -35.32 11.47 -36.76
CA PRO A 855 -36.32 10.46 -36.41
C PRO A 855 -35.74 9.10 -36.06
N GLN A 856 -34.67 8.70 -36.74
CA GLN A 856 -33.97 7.44 -36.48
C GLN A 856 -33.29 7.49 -35.11
N ILE A 857 -32.64 8.62 -34.77
CA ILE A 857 -32.01 8.86 -33.48
C ILE A 857 -33.04 8.81 -32.34
N LYS A 858 -34.21 9.46 -32.53
CA LYS A 858 -35.31 9.42 -31.56
C LYS A 858 -35.82 8.00 -31.29
N ARG A 859 -35.96 7.18 -32.36
CA ARG A 859 -36.38 5.79 -32.24
C ARG A 859 -35.30 4.95 -31.54
N ALA A 860 -34.03 5.15 -31.89
CA ALA A 860 -32.91 4.49 -31.27
C ALA A 860 -32.83 4.82 -29.77
N PHE A 861 -33.11 6.09 -29.39
CA PHE A 861 -33.19 6.52 -28.00
C PHE A 861 -34.24 5.72 -27.21
N ASP A 862 -35.44 5.59 -27.75
CA ASP A 862 -36.54 4.86 -27.11
C ASP A 862 -36.16 3.38 -26.89
N LEU A 863 -35.61 2.74 -27.93
CA LEU A 863 -35.16 1.36 -27.85
C LEU A 863 -34.02 1.19 -26.84
N GLY A 864 -33.12 2.16 -26.76
CA GLY A 864 -32.05 2.17 -25.77
C GLY A 864 -32.57 2.28 -24.33
N MET A 865 -33.54 3.21 -24.12
CA MET A 865 -34.16 3.39 -22.78
C MET A 865 -34.98 2.17 -22.36
N GLU A 866 -35.69 1.52 -23.27
CA GLU A 866 -36.41 0.27 -23.00
C GLU A 866 -35.45 -0.85 -22.56
N GLU A 867 -34.34 -1.02 -23.26
CA GLU A 867 -33.32 -2.02 -22.93
C GLU A 867 -32.68 -1.75 -21.54
N LEU A 868 -32.37 -0.49 -21.23
CA LEU A 868 -31.82 -0.11 -19.94
C LEU A 868 -32.80 -0.33 -18.79
N ASN A 869 -34.07 0.12 -18.97
CA ASN A 869 -35.10 -0.05 -17.95
C ASN A 869 -35.39 -1.55 -17.70
N GLY A 870 -35.39 -2.35 -18.78
CA GLY A 870 -35.49 -3.80 -18.67
C GLY A 870 -34.34 -4.41 -17.83
N TYR A 871 -33.11 -3.94 -18.07
CA TYR A 871 -31.93 -4.38 -17.31
C TYR A 871 -32.03 -3.99 -15.82
N LEU A 872 -32.38 -2.75 -15.51
CA LEU A 872 -32.49 -2.28 -14.12
C LEU A 872 -33.63 -2.99 -13.36
N SER A 873 -34.76 -3.22 -14.02
CA SER A 873 -35.90 -3.98 -13.45
C SER A 873 -35.51 -5.43 -13.14
N ASP A 874 -34.78 -6.07 -14.05
CA ASP A 874 -34.28 -7.44 -13.89
C ASP A 874 -33.29 -7.55 -12.72
N LEU A 875 -32.38 -6.59 -12.54
CA LEU A 875 -31.46 -6.54 -11.39
C LEU A 875 -32.22 -6.43 -10.07
N LYS A 876 -33.23 -5.56 -10.01
CA LYS A 876 -34.06 -5.40 -8.82
C LYS A 876 -34.78 -6.70 -8.46
N GLN A 877 -35.46 -7.30 -9.42
CA GLN A 877 -36.16 -8.59 -9.23
C GLN A 877 -35.20 -9.67 -8.75
N LYS A 878 -34.02 -9.76 -9.38
CA LYS A 878 -33.01 -10.75 -8.96
C LYS A 878 -32.49 -10.50 -7.56
N GLY A 879 -32.29 -9.24 -7.16
CA GLY A 879 -31.94 -8.85 -5.80
C GLY A 879 -32.99 -9.31 -4.77
N GLU A 880 -34.27 -9.08 -5.05
CA GLU A 880 -35.38 -9.54 -4.20
C GLU A 880 -35.41 -11.07 -4.07
N GLU A 881 -35.17 -11.80 -5.18
CA GLU A 881 -35.05 -13.27 -5.18
C GLU A 881 -33.89 -13.74 -4.29
N ILE A 882 -32.72 -13.08 -4.39
CA ILE A 882 -31.53 -13.41 -3.58
C ILE A 882 -31.83 -13.19 -2.10
N ILE A 883 -32.40 -12.05 -1.72
CA ILE A 883 -32.76 -11.74 -0.33
C ILE A 883 -33.74 -12.81 0.21
N LYS A 884 -34.79 -13.12 -0.53
CA LYS A 884 -35.77 -14.14 -0.14
C LYS A 884 -35.14 -15.52 0.05
N LYS A 885 -34.30 -15.95 -0.91
CA LYS A 885 -33.62 -17.24 -0.88
C LYS A 885 -32.58 -17.33 0.25
N ALA A 886 -31.85 -16.24 0.51
CA ALA A 886 -30.91 -16.17 1.63
C ALA A 886 -31.62 -16.33 2.97
N ARG A 887 -32.76 -15.64 3.18
CA ARG A 887 -33.59 -15.75 4.38
C ARG A 887 -34.12 -17.17 4.59
N GLN A 888 -34.58 -17.82 3.52
CA GLN A 888 -35.08 -19.23 3.57
C GLN A 888 -33.97 -20.19 4.02
N ASN A 889 -32.73 -19.93 3.66
CA ASN A 889 -31.56 -20.74 4.01
C ASN A 889 -30.81 -20.25 5.26
N LYS A 890 -31.34 -19.26 5.97
CA LYS A 890 -30.71 -18.66 7.17
C LYS A 890 -29.28 -18.20 6.90
N ILE A 891 -29.03 -17.58 5.73
CA ILE A 891 -27.74 -17.05 5.31
C ILE A 891 -27.79 -15.53 5.51
N ASP A 892 -26.82 -14.99 6.25
CA ASP A 892 -26.67 -13.55 6.44
C ASP A 892 -26.42 -12.83 5.11
N ILE A 893 -26.95 -11.62 5.01
CA ILE A 893 -26.90 -10.82 3.79
C ILE A 893 -25.96 -9.62 3.96
N VAL A 894 -25.03 -9.48 3.04
CA VAL A 894 -24.21 -8.30 2.90
C VAL A 894 -24.74 -7.44 1.76
N MET A 895 -25.17 -6.22 2.11
CA MET A 895 -25.44 -5.15 1.15
C MET A 895 -24.10 -4.49 0.81
N LEU A 896 -23.47 -4.99 -0.26
CA LEU A 896 -22.18 -4.45 -0.74
C LEU A 896 -22.47 -3.29 -1.70
N VAL A 897 -22.37 -2.08 -1.18
CA VAL A 897 -22.73 -0.87 -1.92
C VAL A 897 -21.52 -0.16 -2.51
N GLY A 898 -21.76 0.55 -3.62
CA GLY A 898 -20.71 1.30 -4.31
C GLY A 898 -21.27 2.06 -5.49
N ARG A 899 -20.56 2.05 -6.60
CA ARG A 899 -21.05 2.60 -7.87
C ARG A 899 -21.20 1.46 -8.87
N PRO A 900 -22.04 1.59 -9.91
CA PRO A 900 -22.25 0.51 -10.87
C PRO A 900 -20.97 -0.08 -11.45
N TYR A 901 -19.96 0.73 -11.72
CA TYR A 901 -18.64 0.30 -12.22
C TYR A 901 -17.75 -0.38 -11.17
N HIS A 902 -18.13 -0.37 -9.88
CA HIS A 902 -17.50 -1.22 -8.87
C HIS A 902 -17.86 -2.71 -9.05
N ALA A 903 -18.79 -3.03 -9.95
CA ALA A 903 -19.03 -4.41 -10.37
C ALA A 903 -17.90 -4.99 -11.24
N ASP A 904 -17.04 -4.14 -11.82
CA ASP A 904 -15.88 -4.59 -12.60
C ASP A 904 -14.92 -5.41 -11.74
N PRO A 905 -14.51 -6.63 -12.18
CA PRO A 905 -13.66 -7.53 -11.39
C PRO A 905 -12.29 -6.95 -11.05
N GLU A 906 -11.72 -6.10 -11.91
CA GLU A 906 -10.44 -5.46 -11.62
C GLU A 906 -10.60 -4.29 -10.65
N VAL A 907 -11.75 -3.62 -10.64
CA VAL A 907 -12.05 -2.56 -9.67
C VAL A 907 -12.33 -3.15 -8.30
N ASN A 908 -13.22 -4.14 -8.19
CA ASN A 908 -13.58 -4.74 -6.90
C ASN A 908 -12.61 -5.80 -6.40
N LYS A 909 -11.58 -6.17 -7.21
CA LYS A 909 -10.53 -7.13 -6.84
C LYS A 909 -11.04 -8.49 -6.35
N GLY A 910 -12.30 -8.83 -6.57
CA GLY A 910 -12.94 -10.08 -6.14
C GLY A 910 -13.58 -10.02 -4.74
N ILE A 911 -13.77 -8.85 -4.17
CA ILE A 911 -14.45 -8.66 -2.86
C ILE A 911 -15.82 -9.36 -2.80
N PRO A 912 -16.72 -9.26 -3.82
CA PRO A 912 -18.01 -9.97 -3.78
C PRO A 912 -17.85 -11.50 -3.64
N LYS A 913 -16.84 -12.07 -4.30
CA LYS A 913 -16.53 -13.51 -4.21
C LYS A 913 -15.94 -13.90 -2.87
N LEU A 914 -15.12 -13.02 -2.29
CA LEU A 914 -14.56 -13.21 -0.95
C LEU A 914 -15.69 -13.27 0.10
N ILE A 915 -16.67 -12.36 0.02
CA ILE A 915 -17.82 -12.33 0.94
C ILE A 915 -18.65 -13.61 0.78
N SER A 916 -18.96 -14.04 -0.46
CA SER A 916 -19.63 -15.32 -0.70
C SER A 916 -18.82 -16.49 -0.16
N GLY A 917 -17.48 -16.46 -0.29
CA GLY A 917 -16.59 -17.48 0.27
C GLY A 917 -16.61 -17.58 1.80
N LEU A 918 -17.02 -16.51 2.48
CA LEU A 918 -17.26 -16.49 3.93
C LEU A 918 -18.69 -16.95 4.30
N GLY A 919 -19.43 -17.52 3.36
CA GLY A 919 -20.76 -18.07 3.61
C GLY A 919 -21.89 -17.06 3.62
N LYS A 920 -21.70 -15.86 3.03
CA LYS A 920 -22.71 -14.79 3.06
C LYS A 920 -23.30 -14.54 1.67
N ALA A 921 -24.58 -14.16 1.61
CA ALA A 921 -25.22 -13.67 0.39
C ALA A 921 -24.80 -12.22 0.11
N VAL A 922 -24.71 -11.83 -1.17
CA VAL A 922 -24.26 -10.50 -1.58
C VAL A 922 -25.29 -9.86 -2.48
N VAL A 923 -25.78 -8.70 -2.07
CA VAL A 923 -26.67 -7.83 -2.85
C VAL A 923 -26.07 -6.42 -2.98
N SER A 924 -26.61 -5.60 -3.85
CA SER A 924 -26.12 -4.23 -4.10
C SER A 924 -27.24 -3.18 -3.99
N GLU A 925 -26.89 -1.92 -4.05
CA GLU A 925 -27.81 -0.77 -3.89
C GLU A 925 -28.96 -0.76 -4.91
N GLU A 926 -28.79 -1.34 -6.10
CA GLU A 926 -29.87 -1.41 -7.10
C GLU A 926 -30.94 -2.46 -6.78
N CYS A 927 -30.66 -3.36 -5.82
CA CYS A 927 -31.59 -4.42 -5.43
C CYS A 927 -32.73 -3.96 -4.52
N VAL A 928 -32.68 -2.68 -4.07
CA VAL A 928 -33.66 -2.16 -3.11
C VAL A 928 -34.64 -1.18 -3.76
N PRO A 929 -35.86 -1.05 -3.23
CA PRO A 929 -36.80 -0.05 -3.69
C PRO A 929 -36.23 1.37 -3.56
N LEU A 930 -36.38 2.19 -4.59
CA LEU A 930 -35.95 3.58 -4.56
C LEU A 930 -36.93 4.41 -3.70
N LYS A 931 -36.38 5.17 -2.77
CA LYS A 931 -37.12 6.04 -1.88
C LYS A 931 -36.33 7.32 -1.63
N LYS A 932 -36.98 8.47 -1.70
CA LYS A 932 -36.39 9.73 -1.27
C LYS A 932 -36.26 9.74 0.24
N ILE A 933 -35.05 10.00 0.72
CA ILE A 933 -34.75 10.10 2.16
C ILE A 933 -34.22 11.48 2.50
N GLU A 934 -34.41 11.90 3.74
CA GLU A 934 -33.76 13.09 4.28
C GLU A 934 -32.31 12.79 4.65
N THR A 935 -31.41 13.68 4.25
CA THR A 935 -29.98 13.61 4.48
C THR A 935 -29.49 14.88 5.18
N GLY A 936 -28.47 14.77 6.01
CA GLY A 936 -27.81 15.90 6.65
C GLY A 936 -26.99 16.75 5.66
N VAL A 937 -26.68 16.20 4.49
CA VAL A 937 -25.97 16.87 3.39
C VAL A 937 -26.88 17.07 2.19
N LEU A 938 -26.57 18.04 1.33
CA LEU A 938 -27.30 18.22 0.09
C LEU A 938 -27.11 16.99 -0.83
N ASN A 939 -28.20 16.27 -1.07
CA ASN A 939 -28.21 15.04 -1.86
C ASN A 939 -28.35 15.34 -3.35
N GLN A 940 -27.24 15.40 -4.08
CA GLN A 940 -27.25 15.87 -5.47
C GLN A 940 -26.58 14.91 -6.48
N TRP A 941 -26.02 13.78 -6.05
CA TRP A 941 -25.39 12.82 -6.94
C TRP A 941 -26.18 11.52 -6.99
N THR A 942 -26.58 11.08 -8.17
CA THR A 942 -27.45 9.90 -8.35
C THR A 942 -26.90 8.64 -7.66
N TYR A 943 -25.65 8.32 -7.87
CA TYR A 943 -25.10 7.09 -7.28
C TYR A 943 -25.02 7.15 -5.76
N HIS A 944 -24.70 8.31 -5.19
CA HIS A 944 -24.63 8.47 -3.74
C HIS A 944 -26.02 8.50 -3.10
N ALA A 945 -27.02 9.06 -3.79
CA ALA A 945 -28.42 8.97 -3.36
C ALA A 945 -28.89 7.52 -3.22
N ARG A 946 -28.45 6.63 -4.12
CA ARG A 946 -28.69 5.18 -3.99
C ARG A 946 -28.02 4.58 -2.76
N LEU A 947 -26.79 5.03 -2.41
CA LEU A 947 -26.10 4.56 -1.20
C LEU A 947 -26.86 4.95 0.07
N TYR A 948 -27.36 6.19 0.14
CA TYR A 948 -28.17 6.65 1.25
C TYR A 948 -29.48 5.86 1.35
N ASN A 949 -30.14 5.61 0.22
CA ASN A 949 -31.34 4.79 0.15
C ASN A 949 -31.07 3.34 0.60
N ALA A 950 -29.96 2.75 0.20
CA ALA A 950 -29.55 1.42 0.63
C ALA A 950 -29.27 1.38 2.14
N ALA A 951 -28.62 2.43 2.70
CA ALA A 951 -28.39 2.54 4.14
C ALA A 951 -29.71 2.61 4.91
N ASP A 952 -30.65 3.44 4.49
CA ASP A 952 -32.00 3.52 5.08
C ASP A 952 -32.76 2.19 4.99
N PHE A 953 -32.62 1.45 3.89
CA PHE A 953 -33.18 0.12 3.76
C PHE A 953 -32.60 -0.87 4.79
N VAL A 954 -31.28 -0.84 4.99
CA VAL A 954 -30.57 -1.70 5.95
C VAL A 954 -31.00 -1.41 7.39
N THR A 955 -31.30 -0.15 7.74
CA THR A 955 -31.76 0.21 9.10
C THR A 955 -33.08 -0.47 9.47
N ARG A 956 -33.87 -0.92 8.48
CA ARG A 956 -35.18 -1.55 8.65
C ARG A 956 -35.14 -3.08 8.51
N ASN A 957 -33.94 -3.65 8.27
CA ASN A 957 -33.74 -5.09 8.06
C ASN A 957 -32.58 -5.59 8.91
N ASP A 958 -32.89 -6.30 9.99
CA ASP A 958 -31.88 -6.75 10.96
C ASP A 958 -30.90 -7.77 10.41
N ASP A 959 -31.32 -8.59 9.46
CA ASP A 959 -30.57 -9.65 8.80
C ASP A 959 -29.65 -9.13 7.67
N ILE A 960 -29.66 -7.83 7.37
CA ILE A 960 -28.86 -7.22 6.32
C ILE A 960 -27.85 -6.24 6.93
N ASN A 961 -26.58 -6.36 6.52
CA ASN A 961 -25.49 -5.50 6.97
C ASN A 961 -24.83 -4.80 5.80
N LEU A 962 -24.56 -3.50 5.93
CA LEU A 962 -24.00 -2.69 4.86
C LEU A 962 -22.48 -2.67 4.91
N VAL A 963 -21.88 -2.91 3.75
CA VAL A 963 -20.45 -2.76 3.49
C VAL A 963 -20.28 -1.85 2.28
N GLN A 964 -19.56 -0.75 2.44
CA GLN A 964 -19.37 0.23 1.36
C GLN A 964 -17.99 0.11 0.73
N MET A 965 -17.93 -0.04 -0.59
CA MET A 965 -16.71 0.11 -1.39
C MET A 965 -16.48 1.59 -1.71
N VAL A 966 -15.31 2.12 -1.37
CA VAL A 966 -14.92 3.50 -1.63
C VAL A 966 -13.63 3.54 -2.44
N SER A 967 -13.58 4.39 -3.45
CA SER A 967 -12.38 4.55 -4.27
C SER A 967 -11.38 5.47 -3.58
N PHE A 968 -10.13 5.03 -3.50
CA PHE A 968 -9.06 5.90 -3.01
C PHE A 968 -8.95 7.17 -3.87
N GLY A 969 -8.72 8.32 -3.22
CA GLY A 969 -8.61 9.61 -3.90
C GLY A 969 -9.96 10.19 -4.41
N CYS A 970 -11.10 9.53 -4.12
CA CYS A 970 -12.40 10.05 -4.52
C CYS A 970 -12.92 11.11 -3.54
N GLY A 971 -12.97 12.38 -4.00
CA GLY A 971 -13.47 13.49 -3.19
C GLY A 971 -14.95 13.35 -2.81
N LEU A 972 -15.78 12.73 -3.67
CA LEU A 972 -17.19 12.49 -3.38
C LEU A 972 -17.37 11.45 -2.26
N ASP A 973 -16.59 10.37 -2.27
CA ASP A 973 -16.65 9.38 -1.18
C ASP A 973 -16.24 9.99 0.15
N ALA A 974 -15.29 10.93 0.15
CA ALA A 974 -14.88 11.63 1.38
C ALA A 974 -16.03 12.40 2.05
N VAL A 975 -17.02 12.87 1.28
CA VAL A 975 -18.20 13.57 1.82
C VAL A 975 -19.34 12.58 2.16
N THR A 976 -19.54 11.58 1.30
CA THR A 976 -20.74 10.74 1.33
C THR A 976 -20.66 9.58 2.32
N THR A 977 -19.45 9.13 2.67
CA THR A 977 -19.26 8.04 3.63
C THR A 977 -19.75 8.39 5.03
N ASP A 978 -19.57 9.64 5.46
CA ASP A 978 -20.00 10.08 6.78
C ASP A 978 -21.54 10.16 6.86
N GLU A 979 -22.23 10.50 5.78
CA GLU A 979 -23.69 10.48 5.74
C GLU A 979 -24.25 9.05 5.79
N VAL A 980 -23.67 8.11 5.04
CA VAL A 980 -24.03 6.67 5.13
C VAL A 980 -23.87 6.16 6.55
N ARG A 981 -22.75 6.51 7.20
CA ARG A 981 -22.49 6.16 8.59
C ARG A 981 -23.56 6.74 9.51
N ALA A 982 -23.86 8.04 9.40
CA ALA A 982 -24.84 8.71 10.25
C ALA A 982 -26.25 8.10 10.12
N ILE A 983 -26.65 7.67 8.90
CA ILE A 983 -27.92 6.96 8.69
C ILE A 983 -27.92 5.64 9.46
N LEU A 984 -26.86 4.83 9.37
CA LEU A 984 -26.76 3.53 10.01
C LEU A 984 -26.69 3.63 11.54
N GLU A 985 -25.93 4.58 12.07
CA GLU A 985 -25.73 4.79 13.51
C GLU A 985 -27.03 5.15 14.24
N LYS A 986 -27.96 5.87 13.58
CA LYS A 986 -29.30 6.16 14.12
C LYS A 986 -30.06 4.88 14.53
N SER A 987 -29.79 3.77 13.87
CA SER A 987 -30.41 2.46 14.15
C SER A 987 -29.42 1.47 14.76
N LYS A 988 -28.30 1.93 15.29
CA LYS A 988 -27.25 1.10 15.92
C LYS A 988 -26.68 0.01 14.98
N LYS A 989 -26.73 0.21 13.67
CA LYS A 989 -26.13 -0.66 12.68
C LYS A 989 -24.65 -0.33 12.52
N LEU A 990 -23.79 -1.35 12.41
CA LEU A 990 -22.36 -1.18 12.16
C LEU A 990 -22.12 -0.69 10.73
N TYR A 991 -21.19 0.25 10.57
CA TYR A 991 -20.73 0.72 9.27
C TYR A 991 -19.36 0.14 8.95
N THR A 992 -19.25 -0.55 7.82
CA THR A 992 -17.99 -1.11 7.34
C THR A 992 -17.61 -0.53 5.98
N GLN A 993 -16.44 0.08 5.92
CA GLN A 993 -15.88 0.70 4.72
C GLN A 993 -14.72 -0.13 4.17
N LEU A 994 -14.72 -0.42 2.88
CA LEU A 994 -13.64 -1.09 2.17
C LEU A 994 -13.04 -0.15 1.13
N LYS A 995 -11.76 0.17 1.26
CA LYS A 995 -11.05 0.98 0.27
C LYS A 995 -10.61 0.11 -0.89
N ILE A 996 -10.94 0.55 -2.10
CA ILE A 996 -10.52 -0.07 -3.35
C ILE A 996 -9.59 0.86 -4.12
N ASP A 997 -8.55 0.28 -4.72
CA ASP A 997 -7.52 0.99 -5.45
C ASP A 997 -6.91 0.09 -6.53
N GLU A 998 -5.87 0.55 -7.20
CA GLU A 998 -5.08 -0.23 -8.17
C GLU A 998 -4.68 -1.59 -7.61
N ILE A 999 -4.27 -1.60 -6.36
CA ILE A 999 -4.01 -2.82 -5.59
C ILE A 999 -4.81 -2.74 -4.29
N THR A 1000 -5.56 -3.79 -4.02
CA THR A 1000 -6.32 -3.93 -2.79
C THR A 1000 -5.80 -5.15 -2.02
N ASN A 1001 -5.41 -4.92 -0.78
CA ASN A 1001 -5.02 -6.00 0.12
C ASN A 1001 -6.27 -6.78 0.58
N LEU A 1002 -6.52 -7.91 -0.05
CA LEU A 1002 -7.66 -8.77 0.30
C LEU A 1002 -7.54 -9.40 1.69
N GLY A 1003 -6.34 -9.50 2.26
CA GLY A 1003 -6.14 -9.91 3.65
C GLY A 1003 -6.79 -8.93 4.63
N ALA A 1004 -6.55 -7.63 4.45
CA ALA A 1004 -7.18 -6.58 5.27
C ALA A 1004 -8.71 -6.57 5.07
N VAL A 1005 -9.17 -6.73 3.83
CA VAL A 1005 -10.60 -6.85 3.51
C VAL A 1005 -11.22 -8.04 4.24
N LYS A 1006 -10.58 -9.23 4.20
CA LYS A 1006 -11.03 -10.44 4.89
C LYS A 1006 -11.15 -10.22 6.41
N ILE A 1007 -10.16 -9.57 7.01
CA ILE A 1007 -10.16 -9.23 8.44
C ILE A 1007 -11.33 -8.31 8.77
N ARG A 1008 -11.58 -7.25 7.98
CA ARG A 1008 -12.71 -6.34 8.23
C ARG A 1008 -14.06 -7.05 8.15
N ILE A 1009 -14.27 -7.86 7.13
CA ILE A 1009 -15.52 -8.62 6.99
C ILE A 1009 -15.68 -9.63 8.13
N LYS A 1010 -14.64 -10.38 8.49
CA LYS A 1010 -14.68 -11.30 9.64
C LYS A 1010 -14.93 -10.54 10.95
N SER A 1011 -14.32 -9.36 11.15
CA SER A 1011 -14.54 -8.54 12.35
C SER A 1011 -15.98 -8.03 12.44
N LEU A 1012 -16.57 -7.60 11.32
CA LEU A 1012 -17.98 -7.23 11.26
C LEU A 1012 -18.87 -8.37 11.75
N PHE A 1013 -18.70 -9.58 11.19
CA PHE A 1013 -19.53 -10.71 11.58
C PHE A 1013 -19.25 -11.21 13.00
N ALA A 1014 -18.01 -11.17 13.46
CA ALA A 1014 -17.68 -11.50 14.84
C ALA A 1014 -18.36 -10.54 15.84
N ALA A 1015 -18.45 -9.24 15.51
CA ALA A 1015 -19.18 -8.28 16.31
C ALA A 1015 -20.71 -8.54 16.29
N LEU A 1016 -21.27 -8.95 15.14
CA LEU A 1016 -22.69 -9.26 15.00
C LEU A 1016 -23.11 -10.57 15.69
N ASP A 1017 -22.27 -11.61 15.59
CA ASP A 1017 -22.56 -12.94 16.15
C ASP A 1017 -22.57 -12.96 17.70
N GLY A 1018 -22.27 -11.84 18.35
CA GLY A 1018 -22.23 -11.77 19.82
C GLY A 1018 -21.20 -12.69 20.47
N LYS A 1019 -20.36 -13.35 19.70
CA LYS A 1019 -19.31 -14.27 20.17
C LYS A 1019 -18.23 -13.60 21.02
N ILE A 1020 -18.29 -12.30 21.12
CA ILE A 1020 -17.41 -11.43 21.89
C ILE A 1020 -18.14 -10.81 23.06
N THR A 1021 -19.39 -11.17 23.32
CA THR A 1021 -20.15 -10.63 24.47
C THR A 1021 -19.81 -11.38 25.77
N ALA A 1022 -19.97 -10.68 26.89
CA ALA A 1022 -19.62 -11.16 28.22
C ALA A 1022 -20.59 -12.21 28.81
N ALA A 1023 -21.58 -12.66 28.05
CA ALA A 1023 -22.70 -13.41 28.60
C ALA A 1023 -22.56 -14.93 28.51
N ASP A 1024 -21.48 -15.43 27.92
CA ASP A 1024 -21.14 -16.86 27.91
C ASP A 1024 -19.76 -17.11 28.63
#